data_becdbacdcbcf4a6a6bb3565cdfcb6617
#
_entry.id   becdbacdcbcf4a6a6bb3565cdfcb6617
#
_cell.length_a   1.000
_cell.length_b   1.000
_cell.length_c   1.000
_cell.angle_alpha   90.00
_cell.angle_beta   90.00
_cell.angle_gamma   90.00
#
_symmetry.space_group_name_H-M   'P 1'
#
loop_
_entity.id
_entity.type
_entity.pdbx_description
1 polymer ?
#
loop_
_entity_poly.entity_id
_entity_poly.type
_entity_poly.pdbx_seq_one_letter_code
_entity_poly.pdbx_strand_id
1 'polypeptide(L)'
;MTDTFGRFAALPIGPLLAARDGGLTLATTAAADLNRCARSDFALSAGVVGVEFALWGDDDLSAVVGFVTAAAPLSQAPGANGEGIGWELATGRLIQGTGAIATGLPVVALGDIVGMRASFGSPSRLHLYLNGALVHQRDLLLAGPLHFAAALAATKAGGLCLAVNAGQWGARSDAAVAGWKLDQAQAPTTRLADDDWLSAPGDSPANARYEGLVAEGVNLVQELSFWPWGGDPVSQTAAAECVVADAEGLLDDLALSGASGAAVRILQVDEGGMLADAAPVFRCVIDQIEVNDDGSKTLHLRDAHDYLGQTINRGVFLPNITSLAWKPQPVVIGAVASVPAAGANSDATAMFLADSPVHVNAVMDRGDLMEDGTFSMAPDGQQLLMKSPPVTPVVVDGSSIGPGMAPARLEQAVGDVMARLGAGAWSAADCAAVDAATGYAGIGYYAGAAITGRDALNAMLPSYGVGCYQDPTGVLRFVQVVAPESYQGQPAFEISEADMASDLVGVPDDAPNLTRRMAYRPNAQALGASDLVTDVVDVPQSRRDELTGLYRGQVFAAGALDAHYRRADAADPVISLFWHAADAQAEINRVVAMYQRQRFFYQVAIRGDQDMAPLPGQIGRLTYSRYGLADGKPVLVRRVERNPATGDVVLTLWG
;
A
#
# COMPACT_ATOMS: atom_id res chain seq x y z
N MET A 1 10.55 2.01 18.07
CA MET A 1 9.18 1.77 18.50
C MET A 1 9.10 0.36 19.01
N THR A 2 9.28 0.09 20.30
CA THR A 2 8.87 -1.18 20.86
C THR A 2 7.36 -1.19 20.80
N ASP A 3 6.79 -1.74 19.73
CA ASP A 3 5.36 -1.94 19.70
C ASP A 3 4.98 -2.75 20.93
N THR A 4 4.08 -2.25 21.77
CA THR A 4 3.36 -3.11 22.71
C THR A 4 2.43 -3.95 21.86
N PHE A 5 3.02 -4.94 21.18
CA PHE A 5 2.23 -6.08 20.79
C PHE A 5 1.60 -6.61 22.07
N GLY A 6 0.33 -6.92 22.00
CA GLY A 6 -0.33 -7.55 23.11
C GLY A 6 0.43 -8.79 23.52
N ARG A 7 1.18 -8.70 24.58
CA ARG A 7 1.93 -9.79 25.17
C ARG A 7 1.36 -10.14 26.53
N PHE A 8 1.63 -11.36 26.97
CA PHE A 8 1.30 -11.74 28.30
C PHE A 8 2.19 -10.99 29.32
N ALA A 9 1.58 -10.41 30.34
CA ALA A 9 2.31 -9.71 31.38
C ALA A 9 3.37 -10.61 32.04
N ALA A 10 4.54 -10.06 32.28
CA ALA A 10 5.62 -10.77 32.96
C ALA A 10 5.34 -11.06 34.44
N LEU A 11 4.22 -10.58 35.01
CA LEU A 11 3.84 -10.70 36.45
C LEU A 11 2.36 -11.06 36.66
N PRO A 12 2.04 -11.76 37.70
CA PRO A 12 2.55 -13.01 38.15
C PRO A 12 1.84 -14.18 37.47
N ILE A 13 2.46 -14.66 36.42
CA ILE A 13 2.08 -15.96 35.88
C ILE A 13 2.38 -16.95 37.00
N GLY A 14 1.39 -17.70 37.45
CA GLY A 14 1.61 -18.68 38.52
C GLY A 14 2.77 -19.61 38.18
N PRO A 15 3.38 -20.31 39.15
CA PRO A 15 4.64 -21.06 38.99
C PRO A 15 4.60 -22.16 37.91
N LEU A 16 3.44 -22.41 37.31
CA LEU A 16 3.21 -23.46 36.31
C LEU A 16 3.15 -22.99 34.86
N LEU A 17 3.17 -21.68 34.63
CA LEU A 17 3.18 -21.08 33.30
C LEU A 17 4.36 -20.11 33.17
N ALA A 18 4.97 -20.02 32.00
CA ALA A 18 6.01 -19.06 31.71
C ALA A 18 5.70 -18.31 30.38
N ALA A 19 5.83 -17.01 30.39
CA ALA A 19 5.89 -16.22 29.18
C ALA A 19 7.31 -16.29 28.60
N ARG A 20 7.41 -16.55 27.31
CA ARG A 20 8.63 -16.61 26.51
C ARG A 20 8.53 -15.63 25.36
N ASP A 21 9.63 -15.45 24.65
CA ASP A 21 9.66 -14.62 23.44
C ASP A 21 9.10 -13.21 23.70
N GLY A 22 9.58 -12.55 24.76
CA GLY A 22 9.09 -11.22 25.15
C GLY A 22 7.62 -11.18 25.57
N GLY A 23 7.03 -12.31 25.99
CA GLY A 23 5.61 -12.43 26.37
C GLY A 23 4.68 -12.79 25.22
N LEU A 24 5.21 -13.14 24.06
CA LEU A 24 4.42 -13.55 22.88
C LEU A 24 4.07 -15.05 22.88
N THR A 25 4.75 -15.84 23.68
CA THR A 25 4.47 -17.27 23.86
C THR A 25 4.21 -17.57 25.30
N LEU A 26 3.15 -18.33 25.59
CA LEU A 26 2.83 -18.90 26.91
C LEU A 26 3.11 -20.40 26.86
N ALA A 27 3.92 -20.90 27.77
CA ALA A 27 4.24 -22.34 27.88
C ALA A 27 4.03 -22.84 29.26
N THR A 28 3.65 -24.14 29.42
CA THR A 28 3.62 -24.82 30.71
C THR A 28 5.04 -25.10 31.19
N THR A 29 5.34 -24.81 32.47
CA THR A 29 6.66 -25.05 33.09
C THR A 29 6.74 -26.36 33.83
N ALA A 30 5.56 -26.92 34.17
CA ALA A 30 5.37 -28.23 34.80
C ALA A 30 3.96 -28.73 34.50
N ALA A 31 3.52 -29.83 35.08
CA ALA A 31 2.12 -30.20 35.00
C ALA A 31 1.25 -29.06 35.55
N ALA A 32 0.34 -28.55 34.72
CA ALA A 32 -0.51 -27.40 34.99
C ALA A 32 -1.98 -27.73 34.79
N ASP A 33 -2.85 -27.07 35.52
CA ASP A 33 -4.30 -27.12 35.37
C ASP A 33 -4.86 -25.79 34.85
N LEU A 34 -6.13 -25.75 34.44
CA LEU A 34 -6.82 -24.55 33.96
C LEU A 34 -7.08 -23.49 35.05
N ASN A 35 -6.65 -23.72 36.29
CA ASN A 35 -6.78 -22.75 37.37
C ASN A 35 -5.67 -21.71 37.40
N ARG A 36 -4.94 -21.56 36.30
CA ARG A 36 -3.91 -20.53 36.12
C ARG A 36 -4.13 -19.84 34.81
N CYS A 37 -4.12 -18.51 34.86
CA CYS A 37 -4.35 -17.65 33.71
C CYS A 37 -3.21 -16.65 33.55
N ALA A 38 -2.82 -16.41 32.32
CA ALA A 38 -2.01 -15.25 31.93
C ALA A 38 -2.88 -14.26 31.20
N ARG A 39 -2.65 -12.96 31.37
CA ARG A 39 -3.35 -11.91 30.67
C ARG A 39 -2.37 -10.90 30.05
N SER A 40 -2.86 -10.14 29.06
CA SER A 40 -2.06 -9.07 28.43
C SER A 40 -1.72 -7.97 29.44
N ASP A 41 -0.59 -7.32 29.22
CA ASP A 41 -0.10 -6.18 30.01
C ASP A 41 -0.82 -4.86 29.68
N PHE A 42 -1.63 -4.82 28.65
CA PHE A 42 -2.42 -3.67 28.26
C PHE A 42 -3.91 -4.03 28.13
N ALA A 43 -4.75 -3.01 28.25
CA ALA A 43 -6.19 -3.12 28.22
C ALA A 43 -6.78 -2.43 26.96
N LEU A 44 -7.86 -3.00 26.48
CA LEU A 44 -8.59 -2.60 25.27
C LEU A 44 -9.92 -1.99 25.69
N SER A 45 -10.25 -0.79 25.25
CA SER A 45 -11.44 -0.06 25.69
C SER A 45 -12.27 0.55 24.57
N ALA A 46 -11.78 0.59 23.34
CA ALA A 46 -12.46 1.23 22.24
C ALA A 46 -12.14 0.58 20.89
N GLY A 47 -12.97 0.86 19.89
CA GLY A 47 -12.76 0.42 18.51
C GLY A 47 -13.06 -1.06 18.28
N VAL A 48 -12.34 -1.68 17.37
CA VAL A 48 -12.43 -3.10 17.05
C VAL A 48 -11.07 -3.73 17.28
N VAL A 49 -11.01 -4.71 18.13
CA VAL A 49 -9.77 -5.37 18.55
C VAL A 49 -9.88 -6.86 18.35
N GLY A 50 -8.82 -7.45 17.79
CA GLY A 50 -8.73 -8.89 17.59
C GLY A 50 -7.41 -9.44 18.08
N VAL A 51 -7.43 -10.73 18.45
CA VAL A 51 -6.25 -11.50 18.82
C VAL A 51 -6.36 -12.88 18.21
N GLU A 52 -5.26 -13.41 17.71
CA GLU A 52 -5.15 -14.79 17.24
C GLU A 52 -4.27 -15.59 18.19
N PHE A 53 -4.65 -16.83 18.40
CA PHE A 53 -3.91 -17.78 19.21
C PHE A 53 -3.57 -19.00 18.36
N ALA A 54 -2.32 -19.39 18.32
CA ALA A 54 -1.87 -20.65 17.74
C ALA A 54 -1.37 -21.56 18.87
N LEU A 55 -1.84 -22.82 18.88
CA LEU A 55 -1.49 -23.79 19.89
C LEU A 55 -0.68 -24.94 19.29
N TRP A 56 0.35 -25.37 19.99
CA TRP A 56 1.12 -26.58 19.67
C TRP A 56 1.61 -27.27 20.94
N GLY A 57 2.03 -28.49 20.79
CA GLY A 57 2.53 -29.31 21.91
C GLY A 57 2.40 -30.78 21.58
N ASP A 58 2.70 -31.61 22.58
CA ASP A 58 2.62 -33.05 22.52
C ASP A 58 1.70 -33.66 23.62
N ASP A 59 0.98 -32.81 24.35
CA ASP A 59 -0.10 -33.19 25.26
C ASP A 59 -1.47 -33.00 24.63
N ASP A 60 -2.50 -33.57 25.23
CA ASP A 60 -3.89 -33.34 24.87
C ASP A 60 -4.23 -31.85 24.98
N LEU A 61 -4.98 -31.33 24.02
CA LEU A 61 -5.39 -29.95 24.04
C LEU A 61 -6.31 -29.66 25.25
N SER A 62 -5.81 -28.86 26.17
CA SER A 62 -6.60 -28.33 27.29
C SER A 62 -6.24 -26.86 27.48
N ALA A 63 -6.97 -25.98 26.77
CA ALA A 63 -6.74 -24.56 26.80
C ALA A 63 -8.06 -23.77 26.78
N VAL A 64 -8.05 -22.62 27.48
CA VAL A 64 -9.11 -21.64 27.45
C VAL A 64 -8.51 -20.31 27.05
N VAL A 65 -9.02 -19.70 25.98
CA VAL A 65 -8.62 -18.35 25.51
C VAL A 65 -9.79 -17.39 25.62
N GLY A 66 -9.54 -16.12 25.92
CA GLY A 66 -10.64 -15.21 26.14
C GLY A 66 -10.27 -13.76 26.40
N PHE A 67 -11.28 -13.02 26.83
CA PHE A 67 -11.14 -11.66 27.33
C PHE A 67 -11.53 -11.58 28.79
N VAL A 68 -10.77 -10.81 29.58
CA VAL A 68 -11.00 -10.59 31.02
C VAL A 68 -10.89 -9.10 31.34
N THR A 69 -11.59 -8.66 32.40
CA THR A 69 -11.38 -7.33 32.97
C THR A 69 -10.10 -7.29 33.82
N ALA A 70 -9.64 -6.11 34.20
CA ALA A 70 -8.52 -5.94 35.12
C ALA A 70 -8.80 -6.55 36.50
N ALA A 71 -10.07 -6.70 36.88
CA ALA A 71 -10.49 -7.29 38.17
C ALA A 71 -10.48 -8.83 38.18
N ALA A 72 -10.36 -9.48 37.01
CA ALA A 72 -10.37 -10.94 36.94
C ALA A 72 -9.16 -11.56 37.67
N PRO A 73 -9.37 -12.55 38.56
CA PRO A 73 -8.28 -13.22 39.23
C PRO A 73 -7.49 -14.14 38.31
N LEU A 74 -6.17 -14.07 38.34
CA LEU A 74 -5.28 -14.91 37.52
C LEU A 74 -5.20 -16.39 38.04
N SER A 75 -5.90 -16.70 39.11
CA SER A 75 -6.06 -18.07 39.62
C SER A 75 -7.22 -18.82 38.99
N GLN A 76 -7.85 -18.30 37.96
CA GLN A 76 -8.98 -18.92 37.26
C GLN A 76 -8.83 -18.73 35.77
N ALA A 77 -9.33 -19.68 34.96
CA ALA A 77 -9.37 -19.55 33.51
C ALA A 77 -10.25 -18.38 33.07
N PRO A 78 -9.99 -17.79 31.90
CA PRO A 78 -10.86 -16.78 31.30
C PRO A 78 -12.31 -17.29 31.26
N GLY A 79 -13.25 -16.47 31.74
CA GLY A 79 -14.67 -16.85 31.76
C GLY A 79 -15.11 -17.72 32.93
N ALA A 80 -14.23 -18.21 33.81
CA ALA A 80 -14.61 -18.98 34.98
C ALA A 80 -15.34 -18.16 36.07
N ASN A 81 -15.37 -16.85 35.92
CA ASN A 81 -16.11 -15.90 36.74
C ASN A 81 -16.80 -14.84 35.91
N GLY A 82 -17.58 -13.95 36.50
CA GLY A 82 -18.30 -12.89 35.81
C GLY A 82 -17.41 -11.79 35.15
N GLU A 83 -16.12 -11.76 35.50
CA GLU A 83 -15.14 -10.79 35.08
C GLU A 83 -14.42 -11.17 33.75
N GLY A 84 -14.89 -12.22 33.08
CA GLY A 84 -14.30 -12.66 31.81
C GLY A 84 -15.25 -13.48 30.96
N ILE A 85 -14.84 -13.70 29.71
CA ILE A 85 -15.46 -14.61 28.76
C ILE A 85 -14.35 -15.47 28.16
N GLY A 86 -14.52 -16.79 28.13
CA GLY A 86 -13.52 -17.74 27.68
C GLY A 86 -14.08 -18.81 26.75
N TRP A 87 -13.33 -19.16 25.72
CA TRP A 87 -13.60 -20.28 24.81
C TRP A 87 -12.76 -21.49 25.27
N GLU A 88 -13.43 -22.53 25.77
CA GLU A 88 -12.80 -23.83 26.05
C GLU A 88 -12.57 -24.58 24.75
N LEU A 89 -11.33 -24.64 24.30
CA LEU A 89 -10.99 -25.09 22.95
C LEU A 89 -11.24 -26.59 22.75
N ALA A 90 -10.97 -27.39 23.80
CA ALA A 90 -11.16 -28.85 23.76
C ALA A 90 -12.63 -29.29 23.75
N THR A 91 -13.54 -28.47 24.24
CA THR A 91 -14.96 -28.85 24.44
C THR A 91 -15.91 -28.07 23.52
N GLY A 92 -15.41 -27.03 22.85
CA GLY A 92 -16.25 -26.13 22.03
C GLY A 92 -17.30 -25.39 22.87
N ARG A 93 -16.95 -24.97 24.09
CA ARG A 93 -17.84 -24.23 24.99
C ARG A 93 -17.36 -22.82 25.20
N LEU A 94 -18.26 -21.85 25.10
CA LEU A 94 -18.01 -20.47 25.52
C LEU A 94 -18.56 -20.31 26.95
N ILE A 95 -17.71 -19.89 27.88
CA ILE A 95 -18.03 -19.78 29.30
C ILE A 95 -18.00 -18.32 29.78
N GLN A 96 -18.92 -17.99 30.70
CA GLN A 96 -18.92 -16.74 31.46
C GLN A 96 -19.62 -16.95 32.80
N GLY A 97 -18.92 -16.66 33.89
CA GLY A 97 -19.41 -16.96 35.22
C GLY A 97 -19.43 -18.49 35.50
N THR A 98 -20.50 -18.98 36.09
CA THR A 98 -20.62 -20.38 36.51
C THR A 98 -21.13 -21.31 35.42
N GLY A 99 -21.33 -20.86 34.21
CA GLY A 99 -21.97 -21.67 33.17
C GLY A 99 -21.47 -21.43 31.76
N ALA A 100 -21.77 -22.40 30.89
CA ALA A 100 -21.58 -22.20 29.44
C ALA A 100 -22.70 -21.30 28.89
N ILE A 101 -22.29 -20.27 28.20
CA ILE A 101 -23.18 -19.30 27.53
C ILE A 101 -23.41 -19.63 26.05
N ALA A 102 -22.55 -20.51 25.48
CA ALA A 102 -22.75 -21.18 24.21
C ALA A 102 -22.09 -22.57 24.25
N THR A 103 -22.66 -23.54 23.54
CA THR A 103 -22.14 -24.89 23.35
C THR A 103 -22.25 -25.29 21.90
N GLY A 104 -21.49 -26.32 21.48
CA GLY A 104 -21.48 -26.78 20.08
C GLY A 104 -20.64 -25.91 19.15
N LEU A 105 -19.74 -25.09 19.69
CA LEU A 105 -18.69 -24.47 18.89
C LEU A 105 -17.73 -25.56 18.40
N PRO A 106 -16.99 -25.31 17.29
CA PRO A 106 -15.98 -26.25 16.85
C PRO A 106 -14.99 -26.61 17.95
N VAL A 107 -14.65 -27.89 18.06
CA VAL A 107 -13.51 -28.36 18.84
C VAL A 107 -12.25 -28.00 18.08
N VAL A 108 -11.31 -27.39 18.77
CA VAL A 108 -10.05 -26.92 18.19
C VAL A 108 -9.02 -28.05 18.27
N ALA A 109 -8.22 -28.24 17.25
CA ALA A 109 -7.09 -29.16 17.21
C ALA A 109 -5.75 -28.44 17.40
N LEU A 110 -4.71 -29.17 17.78
CA LEU A 110 -3.35 -28.61 17.78
C LEU A 110 -2.95 -28.25 16.32
N GLY A 111 -2.41 -27.05 16.16
CA GLY A 111 -2.10 -26.47 14.84
C GLY A 111 -3.18 -25.55 14.27
N ASP A 112 -4.39 -25.57 14.82
CA ASP A 112 -5.43 -24.60 14.44
C ASP A 112 -5.10 -23.19 14.95
N ILE A 113 -5.62 -22.20 14.23
CA ILE A 113 -5.55 -20.77 14.62
C ILE A 113 -6.93 -20.35 15.13
N VAL A 114 -6.96 -19.94 16.38
CA VAL A 114 -8.15 -19.43 17.05
C VAL A 114 -8.12 -17.91 17.05
N GLY A 115 -9.13 -17.27 16.47
CA GLY A 115 -9.28 -15.83 16.48
C GLY A 115 -10.39 -15.37 17.41
N MET A 116 -10.14 -14.31 18.18
CA MET A 116 -11.14 -13.65 19.00
C MET A 116 -11.14 -12.17 18.72
N ARG A 117 -12.30 -11.59 18.44
CA ARG A 117 -12.46 -10.18 18.13
C ARG A 117 -13.54 -9.56 19.03
N ALA A 118 -13.19 -8.48 19.70
CA ALA A 118 -14.13 -7.63 20.42
C ALA A 118 -14.34 -6.32 19.63
N SER A 119 -15.58 -5.92 19.41
CA SER A 119 -15.93 -4.61 18.89
C SER A 119 -16.66 -3.83 19.97
N PHE A 120 -16.09 -2.68 20.34
CA PHE A 120 -16.66 -1.79 21.33
C PHE A 120 -17.62 -0.81 20.64
N GLY A 121 -18.90 -0.92 20.96
CA GLY A 121 -19.98 -0.13 20.38
C GLY A 121 -21.26 -0.26 21.21
N SER A 122 -22.38 0.10 20.67
CA SER A 122 -23.69 -0.09 21.34
C SER A 122 -24.60 -0.91 20.42
N PRO A 123 -24.73 -2.24 20.60
CA PRO A 123 -24.05 -3.08 21.60
C PRO A 123 -22.60 -3.41 21.23
N SER A 124 -21.75 -3.70 22.23
CA SER A 124 -20.45 -4.32 22.03
C SER A 124 -20.61 -5.76 21.59
N ARG A 125 -19.74 -6.28 20.72
CA ARG A 125 -19.86 -7.64 20.16
C ARG A 125 -18.57 -8.43 20.26
N LEU A 126 -18.72 -9.73 20.51
CA LEU A 126 -17.68 -10.74 20.43
C LEU A 126 -17.86 -11.58 19.17
N HIS A 127 -16.78 -11.77 18.42
CA HIS A 127 -16.72 -12.69 17.29
C HIS A 127 -15.62 -13.72 17.53
N LEU A 128 -15.90 -14.98 17.23
CA LEU A 128 -14.97 -16.09 17.35
C LEU A 128 -14.70 -16.67 15.96
N TYR A 129 -13.44 -16.94 15.70
CA TYR A 129 -12.97 -17.48 14.41
C TYR A 129 -12.15 -18.74 14.62
N LEU A 130 -12.24 -19.68 13.71
CA LEU A 130 -11.36 -20.84 13.62
C LEU A 130 -10.80 -20.91 12.22
N ASN A 131 -9.47 -20.89 12.10
CA ASN A 131 -8.76 -20.87 10.81
C ASN A 131 -9.31 -19.80 9.82
N GLY A 132 -9.68 -18.64 10.36
CA GLY A 132 -10.24 -17.51 9.62
C GLY A 132 -11.74 -17.52 9.39
N ALA A 133 -12.41 -18.65 9.57
CA ALA A 133 -13.86 -18.72 9.43
C ALA A 133 -14.56 -18.22 10.71
N LEU A 134 -15.56 -17.32 10.56
CA LEU A 134 -16.40 -16.90 11.69
C LEU A 134 -17.25 -18.11 12.15
N VAL A 135 -17.04 -18.55 13.39
CA VAL A 135 -17.75 -19.69 13.96
C VAL A 135 -18.82 -19.30 14.96
N HIS A 136 -18.72 -18.11 15.55
CA HIS A 136 -19.72 -17.62 16.49
C HIS A 136 -19.65 -16.09 16.65
N GLN A 137 -20.82 -15.48 16.91
CA GLN A 137 -20.91 -14.08 17.32
C GLN A 137 -21.99 -13.88 18.37
N ARG A 138 -21.76 -12.93 19.28
CA ARG A 138 -22.74 -12.55 20.31
C ARG A 138 -22.45 -11.17 20.87
N ASP A 139 -23.40 -10.65 21.65
CA ASP A 139 -23.19 -9.42 22.40
C ASP A 139 -22.17 -9.66 23.53
N LEU A 140 -21.24 -8.72 23.70
CA LEU A 140 -20.22 -8.75 24.72
C LEU A 140 -20.71 -7.96 25.93
N LEU A 141 -20.99 -8.68 27.02
CA LEU A 141 -21.60 -8.12 28.23
C LEU A 141 -20.60 -7.71 29.31
N LEU A 142 -19.29 -7.73 29.00
CA LEU A 142 -18.24 -7.25 29.89
C LEU A 142 -18.15 -5.74 29.86
N ALA A 143 -18.05 -5.10 31.00
CA ALA A 143 -17.92 -3.66 31.14
C ALA A 143 -16.47 -3.25 31.43
N GLY A 144 -16.04 -2.12 30.83
CA GLY A 144 -14.72 -1.56 31.06
C GLY A 144 -13.64 -2.09 30.12
N PRO A 145 -12.38 -1.68 30.36
CA PRO A 145 -11.24 -2.14 29.57
C PRO A 145 -11.03 -3.66 29.70
N LEU A 146 -10.77 -4.31 28.56
CA LEU A 146 -10.58 -5.76 28.48
C LEU A 146 -9.12 -6.10 28.18
N HIS A 147 -8.64 -7.18 28.75
CA HIS A 147 -7.37 -7.81 28.44
C HIS A 147 -7.65 -9.13 27.72
N PHE A 148 -6.85 -9.49 26.72
CA PHE A 148 -6.88 -10.88 26.29
C PHE A 148 -6.20 -11.77 27.33
N ALA A 149 -6.64 -13.02 27.44
CA ALA A 149 -6.17 -13.94 28.47
C ALA A 149 -6.17 -15.37 27.95
N ALA A 150 -5.28 -16.19 28.51
CA ALA A 150 -5.22 -17.63 28.24
C ALA A 150 -4.87 -18.44 29.48
N ALA A 151 -5.46 -19.63 29.56
CA ALA A 151 -5.10 -20.67 30.53
C ALA A 151 -4.77 -21.95 29.76
N LEU A 152 -3.67 -22.61 30.14
CA LEU A 152 -3.21 -23.87 29.55
C LEU A 152 -3.12 -24.93 30.66
N ALA A 153 -3.55 -26.14 30.34
CA ALA A 153 -3.30 -27.32 31.19
C ALA A 153 -2.51 -28.37 30.40
N ALA A 154 -1.51 -28.93 31.02
CA ALA A 154 -0.66 -29.96 30.46
C ALA A 154 -0.14 -30.91 31.55
N THR A 155 0.25 -32.11 31.14
CA THR A 155 0.76 -33.13 32.07
C THR A 155 2.26 -32.97 32.37
N LYS A 156 2.96 -32.17 31.57
CA LYS A 156 4.41 -31.91 31.68
C LYS A 156 4.83 -30.51 31.29
N ALA A 157 6.06 -30.14 31.61
CA ALA A 157 6.65 -28.89 31.17
C ALA A 157 6.76 -28.85 29.64
N GLY A 158 6.29 -27.75 29.01
CA GLY A 158 6.29 -27.57 27.56
C GLY A 158 5.32 -28.47 26.81
N GLY A 159 4.49 -29.27 27.51
CA GLY A 159 3.51 -30.17 26.91
C GLY A 159 2.47 -29.42 26.06
N LEU A 160 2.17 -28.19 26.43
CA LEU A 160 1.31 -27.31 25.63
C LEU A 160 1.91 -25.89 25.59
N CYS A 161 1.95 -25.32 24.42
CA CYS A 161 2.39 -23.96 24.16
C CYS A 161 1.33 -23.21 23.36
N LEU A 162 1.24 -21.89 23.58
CA LEU A 162 0.33 -21.01 22.89
C LEU A 162 1.07 -19.74 22.47
N ALA A 163 1.13 -19.44 21.17
CA ALA A 163 1.56 -18.15 20.68
C ALA A 163 0.38 -17.21 20.53
N VAL A 164 0.62 -15.93 20.78
CA VAL A 164 -0.36 -14.88 20.57
C VAL A 164 0.08 -13.97 19.43
N ASN A 165 -0.85 -13.69 18.50
CA ASN A 165 -0.73 -12.66 17.50
C ASN A 165 -1.77 -11.58 17.83
N ALA A 166 -1.32 -10.46 18.36
CA ALA A 166 -2.16 -9.30 18.65
C ALA A 166 -1.77 -8.10 17.76
N GLY A 167 -1.42 -8.39 16.51
CA GLY A 167 -1.08 -7.41 15.48
C GLY A 167 0.41 -7.34 15.10
N GLN A 168 1.30 -8.11 15.77
CA GLN A 168 2.74 -8.10 15.46
C GLN A 168 3.09 -8.85 14.16
N TRP A 169 2.26 -9.81 13.75
CA TRP A 169 2.37 -10.50 12.46
C TRP A 169 1.14 -10.22 11.61
N GLY A 170 1.27 -10.32 10.29
CA GLY A 170 0.10 -10.31 9.40
C GLY A 170 -0.89 -11.39 9.83
N ALA A 171 -2.19 -11.07 9.77
CA ALA A 171 -3.23 -12.04 10.08
C ALA A 171 -3.05 -13.30 9.22
N ARG A 172 -3.00 -14.48 9.85
CA ARG A 172 -2.83 -15.77 9.16
C ARG A 172 -4.15 -16.33 8.64
N SER A 173 -5.26 -15.72 8.99
CA SER A 173 -6.59 -16.12 8.60
C SER A 173 -7.11 -15.20 7.49
N ASP A 174 -7.62 -15.80 6.40
CA ASP A 174 -8.12 -15.12 5.21
C ASP A 174 -9.16 -14.03 5.48
N ALA A 175 -9.10 -12.98 4.64
CA ALA A 175 -10.14 -12.02 4.24
C ALA A 175 -11.05 -11.41 5.32
N ALA A 176 -11.40 -12.12 6.39
CA ALA A 176 -12.27 -11.62 7.47
C ALA A 176 -11.54 -10.66 8.42
N VAL A 177 -10.23 -10.52 8.29
CA VAL A 177 -9.37 -9.83 9.25
C VAL A 177 -8.74 -8.55 8.68
N ALA A 178 -9.18 -8.09 7.53
CA ALA A 178 -8.90 -6.74 7.07
C ALA A 178 -9.48 -5.74 8.08
N GLY A 179 -8.64 -5.27 9.01
CA GLY A 179 -9.05 -4.41 10.12
C GLY A 179 -8.51 -4.82 11.50
N TRP A 180 -7.77 -5.91 11.58
CA TRP A 180 -7.04 -6.32 12.79
C TRP A 180 -5.79 -5.46 12.97
N LYS A 181 -5.98 -4.20 13.30
CA LYS A 181 -4.92 -3.37 13.83
C LYS A 181 -5.31 -3.06 15.26
N LEU A 182 -4.47 -3.44 16.22
CA LEU A 182 -4.42 -2.71 17.49
C LEU A 182 -4.35 -1.24 17.10
N ASP A 183 -5.22 -0.45 17.74
CA ASP A 183 -5.11 1.00 17.58
C ASP A 183 -3.67 1.38 17.93
N GLN A 184 -2.92 1.87 16.96
CA GLN A 184 -1.47 2.13 17.07
C GLN A 184 -1.13 3.20 18.11
N ALA A 185 -2.14 3.68 18.84
CA ALA A 185 -2.00 4.73 19.85
C ALA A 185 -1.17 4.32 21.09
N GLN A 186 -0.72 3.06 21.22
CA GLN A 186 0.04 2.61 22.40
C GLN A 186 1.18 1.63 22.11
N ALA A 187 1.69 1.58 20.89
CA ALA A 187 2.94 0.87 20.66
C ALA A 187 4.09 1.54 21.42
N PRO A 188 4.91 0.84 22.22
CA PRO A 188 6.10 1.46 22.81
C PRO A 188 6.99 1.93 21.66
N THR A 189 7.38 3.17 21.75
CA THR A 189 8.21 3.83 20.74
C THR A 189 9.65 3.76 21.23
N THR A 190 10.52 3.05 20.54
CA THR A 190 11.97 3.23 20.74
C THR A 190 12.32 4.60 20.19
N ARG A 191 12.92 5.42 21.02
CA ARG A 191 13.24 6.80 20.71
C ARG A 191 14.75 6.92 20.61
N LEU A 192 15.20 7.22 19.40
CA LEU A 192 16.60 7.39 19.06
C LEU A 192 16.82 8.82 18.62
N ALA A 193 18.00 9.36 18.88
CA ALA A 193 18.44 10.66 18.43
C ALA A 193 19.93 10.59 18.07
N ASP A 194 20.44 11.62 17.43
CA ASP A 194 21.88 11.85 17.19
C ASP A 194 22.63 12.22 18.46
N ASP A 195 21.96 12.94 19.38
CA ASP A 195 22.42 13.24 20.73
C ASP A 195 21.35 12.91 21.78
N ASP A 196 21.77 12.67 23.04
CA ASP A 196 20.83 12.45 24.14
C ASP A 196 19.89 13.63 24.30
N TRP A 197 18.60 13.40 24.12
CA TRP A 197 17.59 14.44 24.21
C TRP A 197 16.41 14.05 25.08
N LEU A 198 15.86 15.02 25.82
CA LEU A 198 14.70 14.85 26.69
C LEU A 198 13.58 15.81 26.26
N SER A 199 12.42 15.28 25.91
CA SER A 199 11.26 16.12 25.59
C SER A 199 10.81 16.96 26.79
N ALA A 200 10.27 18.14 26.50
CA ALA A 200 9.82 19.06 27.54
C ALA A 200 8.60 18.55 28.33
N PRO A 201 8.34 19.03 29.56
CA PRO A 201 7.16 18.64 30.33
C PRO A 201 5.81 18.93 29.64
N GLY A 202 5.80 19.87 28.69
CA GLY A 202 4.62 20.23 27.91
C GLY A 202 4.43 19.43 26.62
N ASP A 203 5.39 18.60 26.26
CA ASP A 203 5.34 17.79 25.06
C ASP A 203 4.44 16.55 25.19
N SER A 204 4.16 15.92 24.08
CA SER A 204 3.48 14.63 24.02
C SER A 204 4.29 13.63 23.19
N PRO A 205 4.99 12.65 23.83
CA PRO A 205 5.06 12.37 25.27
C PRO A 205 5.92 13.37 26.03
N ALA A 206 5.51 13.71 27.27
CA ALA A 206 6.26 14.57 28.18
C ALA A 206 7.42 13.83 28.83
N ASN A 207 8.55 14.50 29.03
CA ASN A 207 9.75 13.97 29.69
C ASN A 207 10.22 12.62 29.12
N ALA A 208 10.03 12.40 27.84
CA ALA A 208 10.47 11.18 27.14
C ALA A 208 11.94 11.34 26.73
N ARG A 209 12.75 10.33 27.09
CA ARG A 209 14.15 10.28 26.69
C ARG A 209 14.28 9.74 25.27
N TYR A 210 15.09 10.38 24.48
CA TYR A 210 15.59 9.95 23.18
C TYR A 210 17.07 9.61 23.35
N GLU A 211 17.43 8.37 23.03
CA GLU A 211 18.79 7.88 23.22
C GLU A 211 19.67 8.36 22.08
N GLY A 212 20.81 8.99 22.38
CA GLY A 212 21.81 9.48 21.45
C GLY A 212 22.62 8.35 20.80
N LEU A 213 21.96 7.48 20.06
CA LEU A 213 22.56 6.25 19.49
C LEU A 213 22.62 6.27 17.95
N VAL A 214 22.09 7.28 17.27
CA VAL A 214 22.20 7.38 15.82
C VAL A 214 23.59 7.83 15.43
N ALA A 215 24.41 6.88 14.96
CA ALA A 215 25.81 7.11 14.59
C ALA A 215 25.94 7.70 13.17
N GLU A 216 25.10 7.23 12.24
CA GLU A 216 25.02 7.77 10.88
C GLU A 216 23.57 8.08 10.55
N GLY A 217 23.33 9.31 10.16
CA GLY A 217 22.01 9.79 9.79
C GLY A 217 21.56 9.26 8.43
N VAL A 218 20.27 9.30 8.21
CA VAL A 218 19.60 8.79 7.02
C VAL A 218 19.80 9.75 5.85
N ASN A 219 20.27 9.27 4.70
CA ASN A 219 20.23 10.02 3.45
C ASN A 219 18.91 9.78 2.73
N LEU A 220 18.06 10.81 2.66
CA LEU A 220 16.71 10.73 2.12
C LEU A 220 16.65 11.29 0.72
N VAL A 221 16.12 10.52 -0.22
CA VAL A 221 15.95 10.93 -1.61
C VAL A 221 14.46 10.91 -1.96
N GLN A 222 13.93 12.07 -2.35
CA GLN A 222 12.58 12.21 -2.89
C GLN A 222 12.70 12.66 -4.35
N GLU A 223 12.12 11.92 -5.28
CA GLU A 223 12.24 12.21 -6.71
C GLU A 223 10.87 12.15 -7.37
N LEU A 224 10.63 13.06 -8.32
CA LEU A 224 9.49 13.06 -9.22
C LEU A 224 9.94 12.57 -10.60
N SER A 225 9.31 11.52 -11.10
CA SER A 225 9.52 11.01 -12.45
C SER A 225 8.40 11.43 -13.41
N PHE A 226 8.76 11.61 -14.66
CA PHE A 226 7.86 12.00 -15.74
C PHE A 226 8.29 11.26 -17.02
N TRP A 227 7.34 10.74 -17.80
CA TRP A 227 7.67 9.82 -18.89
C TRP A 227 8.73 10.32 -19.90
N PRO A 228 8.84 11.63 -20.26
CA PRO A 228 9.93 12.09 -21.13
C PRO A 228 11.31 12.00 -20.47
N TRP A 229 11.42 12.06 -19.14
CA TRP A 229 12.70 11.94 -18.44
C TRP A 229 13.17 10.49 -18.30
N GLY A 230 12.24 9.52 -18.48
CA GLY A 230 12.45 8.11 -18.18
C GLY A 230 12.21 7.79 -16.70
N GLY A 231 12.17 6.51 -16.39
CA GLY A 231 11.86 5.99 -15.06
C GLY A 231 10.37 5.84 -14.78
N ASP A 232 10.07 5.19 -13.69
CA ASP A 232 8.71 4.90 -13.25
C ASP A 232 8.13 6.11 -12.52
N PRO A 233 6.88 6.53 -12.81
CA PRO A 233 6.20 7.61 -12.10
C PRO A 233 6.08 7.39 -10.59
N VAL A 234 5.94 6.14 -10.16
CA VAL A 234 5.98 5.73 -8.77
C VAL A 234 7.40 5.30 -8.44
N SER A 235 8.25 6.27 -8.15
CA SER A 235 9.62 5.96 -7.73
C SER A 235 9.62 5.26 -6.37
N GLN A 236 10.51 4.30 -6.19
CA GLN A 236 10.87 3.86 -4.86
C GLN A 236 11.77 4.94 -4.27
N THR A 237 11.46 5.38 -3.06
CA THR A 237 12.48 6.09 -2.27
C THR A 237 13.67 5.15 -2.13
N ALA A 238 14.86 5.61 -2.48
CA ALA A 238 16.06 4.80 -2.36
C ALA A 238 16.13 4.23 -0.93
N ALA A 239 16.56 2.97 -0.82
CA ALA A 239 16.77 2.34 0.48
C ALA A 239 17.68 3.25 1.31
N ALA A 240 17.13 3.81 2.37
CA ALA A 240 17.89 4.64 3.29
C ALA A 240 18.42 3.73 4.39
N GLU A 241 19.65 3.94 4.80
CA GLU A 241 20.29 3.22 5.89
C GLU A 241 20.50 4.17 7.06
N CYS A 242 20.28 3.66 8.26
CA CYS A 242 20.54 4.37 9.50
C CYS A 242 21.36 3.46 10.41
N VAL A 243 22.55 3.91 10.80
CA VAL A 243 23.41 3.14 11.71
C VAL A 243 23.18 3.60 13.13
N VAL A 244 22.89 2.62 14.00
CA VAL A 244 22.61 2.83 15.43
C VAL A 244 23.71 2.17 16.25
N ALA A 245 24.39 2.92 17.09
CA ALA A 245 25.43 2.45 18.02
C ALA A 245 24.77 1.79 19.24
N ASP A 246 24.29 0.57 19.09
CA ASP A 246 23.46 -0.15 20.09
C ASP A 246 24.28 -1.15 20.91
N ALA A 247 25.29 -0.68 21.62
CA ALA A 247 26.14 -1.53 22.44
C ALA A 247 25.40 -2.19 23.63
N GLU A 248 24.28 -1.63 24.07
CA GLU A 248 23.48 -2.14 25.18
C GLU A 248 22.35 -3.08 24.74
N GLY A 249 22.14 -3.26 23.43
CA GLY A 249 21.16 -4.19 22.87
C GLY A 249 19.69 -3.68 22.95
N LEU A 250 19.48 -2.37 22.92
CA LEU A 250 18.15 -1.75 22.92
C LEU A 250 17.26 -2.24 21.77
N LEU A 251 17.86 -2.56 20.61
CA LEU A 251 17.17 -3.04 19.42
C LEU A 251 17.25 -4.57 19.25
N ASP A 252 17.86 -5.31 20.18
CA ASP A 252 18.03 -6.77 20.06
C ASP A 252 16.68 -7.49 19.91
N ASP A 253 15.74 -7.18 20.77
CA ASP A 253 14.40 -7.79 20.71
C ASP A 253 13.70 -7.47 19.38
N LEU A 254 13.87 -6.25 18.87
CA LEU A 254 13.31 -5.82 17.60
C LEU A 254 13.97 -6.55 16.42
N ALA A 255 15.30 -6.70 16.45
CA ALA A 255 16.06 -7.43 15.43
C ALA A 255 15.69 -8.91 15.40
N LEU A 256 15.53 -9.54 16.57
CA LEU A 256 15.20 -10.96 16.71
C LEU A 256 13.73 -11.28 16.42
N SER A 257 12.82 -10.37 16.73
CA SER A 257 11.37 -10.58 16.53
C SER A 257 10.89 -10.34 15.11
N GLY A 258 11.75 -9.79 14.24
CA GLY A 258 11.43 -9.43 12.88
C GLY A 258 10.76 -8.04 12.80
N ALA A 259 11.59 -7.02 12.56
CA ALA A 259 11.17 -5.62 12.50
C ALA A 259 10.54 -5.21 11.17
N SER A 260 10.48 -6.09 10.18
CA SER A 260 9.98 -5.76 8.84
C SER A 260 8.55 -5.17 8.88
N GLY A 261 8.38 -3.98 8.32
CA GLY A 261 7.13 -3.24 8.33
C GLY A 261 6.90 -2.35 9.56
N ALA A 262 7.81 -2.34 10.55
CA ALA A 262 7.72 -1.41 11.68
C ALA A 262 7.86 0.04 11.22
N ALA A 263 6.92 0.90 11.63
CA ALA A 263 6.89 2.29 11.18
C ALA A 263 7.97 3.13 11.90
N VAL A 264 8.69 3.93 11.12
CA VAL A 264 9.70 4.88 11.59
C VAL A 264 9.28 6.29 11.20
N ARG A 265 9.42 7.24 12.12
CA ARG A 265 9.27 8.67 11.86
C ARG A 265 10.58 9.36 12.16
N ILE A 266 11.09 10.07 11.18
CA ILE A 266 12.27 10.93 11.32
C ILE A 266 11.78 12.35 11.51
N LEU A 267 12.17 12.92 12.62
CA LEU A 267 11.79 14.28 13.01
C LEU A 267 13.06 15.11 13.17
N GLN A 268 12.97 16.38 12.89
CA GLN A 268 14.00 17.36 13.18
C GLN A 268 13.51 18.29 14.28
N VAL A 269 14.32 18.51 15.29
CA VAL A 269 14.06 19.42 16.41
C VAL A 269 15.24 20.37 16.52
N ASP A 270 14.99 21.65 16.63
CA ASP A 270 16.05 22.64 16.88
C ASP A 270 16.66 22.43 18.27
N GLU A 271 17.92 22.82 18.45
CA GLU A 271 18.61 22.78 19.75
C GLU A 271 17.81 23.59 20.79
N GLY A 272 17.36 22.92 21.87
CA GLY A 272 16.50 23.51 22.89
C GLY A 272 15.02 23.66 22.49
N GLY A 273 14.62 23.16 21.32
CA GLY A 273 13.23 23.16 20.84
C GLY A 273 12.34 22.15 21.55
N MET A 274 11.03 22.28 21.37
CA MET A 274 10.02 21.34 21.88
C MET A 274 9.69 20.28 20.85
N LEU A 275 9.32 19.07 21.27
CA LEU A 275 8.85 18.02 20.36
C LEU A 275 7.58 18.44 19.60
N ALA A 276 6.76 19.31 20.19
CA ALA A 276 5.57 19.85 19.53
C ALA A 276 5.91 20.70 18.29
N ASP A 277 7.10 21.28 18.25
CA ASP A 277 7.60 22.12 17.15
C ASP A 277 8.45 21.30 16.15
N ALA A 278 8.64 19.99 16.42
CA ALA A 278 9.44 19.13 15.58
C ALA A 278 8.90 19.03 14.14
N ALA A 279 9.73 19.36 13.17
CA ALA A 279 9.40 19.22 11.77
C ALA A 279 9.47 17.73 11.32
N PRO A 280 8.44 17.18 10.65
CA PRO A 280 8.53 15.87 10.05
C PRO A 280 9.48 15.92 8.85
N VAL A 281 10.55 15.13 8.89
CA VAL A 281 11.50 15.00 7.79
C VAL A 281 11.09 13.89 6.85
N PHE A 282 10.76 12.71 7.41
CA PHE A 282 10.34 11.56 6.62
C PHE A 282 9.58 10.52 7.47
N ARG A 283 8.76 9.74 6.79
CA ARG A 283 8.09 8.56 7.35
C ARG A 283 8.45 7.33 6.52
N CYS A 284 8.94 6.30 7.16
CA CYS A 284 9.37 5.06 6.50
C CYS A 284 8.99 3.84 7.33
N VAL A 285 9.31 2.68 6.83
CA VAL A 285 9.19 1.40 7.51
C VAL A 285 10.54 0.70 7.52
N ILE A 286 10.81 -0.09 8.55
CA ILE A 286 11.99 -0.95 8.59
C ILE A 286 11.78 -2.09 7.61
N ASP A 287 12.75 -2.30 6.73
CA ASP A 287 12.82 -3.50 5.91
C ASP A 287 13.50 -4.64 6.67
N GLN A 288 14.70 -4.34 7.16
CA GLN A 288 15.58 -5.29 7.82
C GLN A 288 16.44 -4.56 8.86
N ILE A 289 16.83 -5.26 9.90
CA ILE A 289 17.87 -4.83 10.83
C ILE A 289 19.06 -5.78 10.65
N GLU A 290 20.21 -5.24 10.30
CA GLU A 290 21.48 -5.95 10.23
C GLU A 290 22.27 -5.69 11.51
N VAL A 291 22.85 -6.76 12.08
CA VAL A 291 23.71 -6.67 13.26
C VAL A 291 25.16 -6.71 12.80
N ASN A 292 25.91 -5.66 13.09
CA ASN A 292 27.30 -5.51 12.67
C ASN A 292 28.28 -6.19 13.67
N ASP A 293 29.50 -6.46 13.22
CA ASP A 293 30.54 -7.12 14.03
C ASP A 293 30.97 -6.31 15.26
N ASP A 294 30.79 -4.98 15.24
CA ASP A 294 31.10 -4.07 16.35
C ASP A 294 29.93 -3.89 17.34
N GLY A 295 28.81 -4.60 17.13
CA GLY A 295 27.60 -4.52 17.94
C GLY A 295 26.67 -3.38 17.54
N SER A 296 27.04 -2.52 16.59
CA SER A 296 26.10 -1.57 16.00
C SER A 296 25.05 -2.28 15.15
N LYS A 297 23.97 -1.57 14.82
CA LYS A 297 22.89 -2.09 13.98
C LYS A 297 22.62 -1.15 12.82
N THR A 298 22.50 -1.71 11.63
CA THR A 298 22.06 -0.98 10.44
C THR A 298 20.57 -1.22 10.21
N LEU A 299 19.79 -0.17 10.30
CA LEU A 299 18.37 -0.18 9.93
C LEU A 299 18.26 0.09 8.44
N HIS A 300 17.84 -0.90 7.67
CA HIS A 300 17.47 -0.71 6.27
C HIS A 300 16.01 -0.22 6.22
N LEU A 301 15.81 0.96 5.67
CA LEU A 301 14.52 1.65 5.66
C LEU A 301 13.94 1.70 4.25
N ARG A 302 12.63 1.51 4.12
CA ARG A 302 11.84 1.70 2.90
C ARG A 302 10.82 2.82 3.08
N ASP A 303 10.28 3.33 1.97
CA ASP A 303 9.18 4.28 2.04
C ASP A 303 7.94 3.68 2.73
N ALA A 304 7.08 4.55 3.27
CA ALA A 304 5.85 4.13 3.95
C ALA A 304 4.82 3.51 2.97
N HIS A 305 5.11 3.50 1.67
CA HIS A 305 4.24 2.99 0.61
C HIS A 305 4.65 1.60 0.11
N ASP A 306 5.38 0.82 0.91
CA ASP A 306 5.72 -0.57 0.61
C ASP A 306 4.47 -1.43 0.29
N TYR A 307 3.31 -1.07 0.86
CA TYR A 307 2.03 -1.70 0.53
C TYR A 307 1.66 -1.62 -0.96
N LEU A 308 2.22 -0.67 -1.73
CA LEU A 308 2.05 -0.62 -3.19
C LEU A 308 2.66 -1.83 -3.91
N GLY A 309 3.55 -2.58 -3.26
CA GLY A 309 4.05 -3.86 -3.74
C GLY A 309 3.03 -5.01 -3.64
N GLN A 310 1.91 -4.80 -2.96
CA GLN A 310 0.86 -5.80 -2.84
C GLN A 310 0.03 -5.90 -4.12
N THR A 311 -0.50 -7.11 -4.37
CA THR A 311 -1.34 -7.41 -5.52
C THR A 311 -2.72 -6.78 -5.37
N ILE A 312 -3.21 -6.09 -6.41
CA ILE A 312 -4.53 -5.47 -6.43
C ILE A 312 -5.66 -6.37 -6.95
N ASN A 313 -5.36 -7.54 -7.47
CA ASN A 313 -6.37 -8.52 -7.88
C ASN A 313 -7.13 -9.02 -6.65
N ARG A 314 -8.48 -8.97 -6.70
CA ARG A 314 -9.35 -9.33 -5.55
C ARG A 314 -9.53 -10.82 -5.34
N GLY A 315 -9.16 -11.65 -6.31
CA GLY A 315 -9.34 -13.09 -6.20
C GLY A 315 -8.51 -13.89 -7.19
N VAL A 316 -8.59 -15.20 -7.01
CA VAL A 316 -8.05 -16.20 -7.95
C VAL A 316 -9.17 -17.09 -8.44
N PHE A 317 -9.00 -17.70 -9.60
CA PHE A 317 -9.94 -18.68 -10.09
C PHE A 317 -9.88 -19.97 -9.26
N LEU A 318 -11.05 -20.51 -8.93
CA LEU A 318 -11.14 -21.78 -8.20
C LEU A 318 -10.67 -22.97 -9.07
N PRO A 319 -10.24 -24.07 -8.46
CA PRO A 319 -9.66 -25.21 -9.17
C PRO A 319 -10.65 -25.99 -10.07
N ASN A 320 -11.94 -25.72 -9.98
CA ASN A 320 -12.97 -26.30 -10.86
C ASN A 320 -12.87 -25.83 -12.32
N ILE A 321 -12.14 -24.73 -12.58
CA ILE A 321 -11.86 -24.23 -13.92
C ILE A 321 -10.41 -24.60 -14.26
N THR A 322 -10.20 -25.78 -14.81
CA THR A 322 -8.86 -26.39 -14.94
C THR A 322 -7.81 -25.55 -15.68
N SER A 323 -8.21 -24.80 -16.71
CA SER A 323 -7.29 -23.94 -17.48
C SER A 323 -6.94 -22.63 -16.77
N LEU A 324 -7.75 -22.19 -15.83
CA LEU A 324 -7.61 -20.93 -15.09
C LEU A 324 -7.28 -21.16 -13.61
N ALA A 325 -7.34 -22.39 -13.12
CA ALA A 325 -7.13 -22.72 -11.71
C ALA A 325 -5.94 -21.97 -11.11
N TRP A 326 -6.18 -21.29 -9.99
CA TRP A 326 -5.21 -20.49 -9.23
C TRP A 326 -4.62 -19.27 -9.96
N LYS A 327 -5.04 -18.97 -11.21
CA LYS A 327 -4.66 -17.73 -11.85
C LYS A 327 -5.41 -16.55 -11.23
N PRO A 328 -4.80 -15.38 -11.13
CA PRO A 328 -5.49 -14.18 -10.63
C PRO A 328 -6.64 -13.79 -11.55
N GLN A 329 -7.72 -13.32 -10.96
CA GLN A 329 -8.84 -12.76 -11.71
C GLN A 329 -8.43 -11.43 -12.33
N PRO A 330 -8.83 -11.14 -13.58
CA PRO A 330 -8.47 -9.89 -14.24
C PRO A 330 -9.02 -8.64 -13.53
N VAL A 331 -8.28 -7.53 -13.67
CA VAL A 331 -8.69 -6.20 -13.18
C VAL A 331 -9.09 -5.34 -14.36
N VAL A 332 -10.25 -4.67 -14.27
CA VAL A 332 -10.72 -3.67 -15.22
C VAL A 332 -11.00 -2.37 -14.47
N ILE A 333 -10.41 -1.26 -14.90
CA ILE A 333 -10.65 0.09 -14.35
C ILE A 333 -10.98 1.03 -15.53
N GLY A 334 -12.13 1.68 -15.50
CA GLY A 334 -12.59 2.55 -16.59
C GLY A 334 -12.99 1.81 -17.85
N ALA A 335 -12.91 2.47 -19.00
CA ALA A 335 -13.30 1.95 -20.30
C ALA A 335 -12.14 1.21 -20.98
N VAL A 336 -12.31 -0.07 -21.25
CA VAL A 336 -11.27 -0.94 -21.83
C VAL A 336 -11.77 -1.59 -23.10
N ALA A 337 -10.90 -1.67 -24.10
CA ALA A 337 -11.14 -2.33 -25.38
C ALA A 337 -10.53 -3.73 -25.39
N SER A 338 -11.19 -4.67 -26.08
CA SER A 338 -10.74 -6.04 -26.29
C SER A 338 -10.35 -6.78 -25.01
N VAL A 339 -11.18 -6.65 -23.94
CA VAL A 339 -11.01 -7.44 -22.71
C VAL A 339 -11.21 -8.91 -23.05
N PRO A 340 -10.24 -9.80 -22.83
CA PRO A 340 -10.40 -11.22 -23.12
C PRO A 340 -11.39 -11.85 -22.15
N ALA A 341 -12.39 -12.53 -22.68
CA ALA A 341 -13.36 -13.30 -21.91
C ALA A 341 -12.84 -14.71 -21.70
N ALA A 342 -12.60 -15.08 -20.45
CA ALA A 342 -12.04 -16.39 -20.10
C ALA A 342 -13.15 -17.39 -19.76
N GLY A 343 -13.15 -18.58 -20.36
CA GLY A 343 -14.16 -19.60 -20.11
C GLY A 343 -14.24 -20.01 -18.64
N ALA A 344 -15.40 -19.81 -18.02
CA ALA A 344 -15.68 -20.10 -16.62
C ALA A 344 -16.32 -21.49 -16.38
N ASN A 345 -16.69 -22.19 -17.45
CA ASN A 345 -17.22 -23.54 -17.43
C ASN A 345 -16.66 -24.35 -18.60
N SER A 346 -16.99 -25.67 -18.65
CA SER A 346 -16.40 -26.61 -19.58
C SER A 346 -16.79 -26.38 -21.04
N ASP A 347 -17.94 -25.78 -21.30
CA ASP A 347 -18.49 -25.49 -22.63
C ASP A 347 -18.36 -23.99 -23.03
N ALA A 348 -17.68 -23.20 -22.21
CA ALA A 348 -17.46 -21.77 -22.41
C ALA A 348 -18.75 -20.94 -22.59
N THR A 349 -19.89 -21.45 -22.10
CA THR A 349 -21.16 -20.68 -22.11
C THR A 349 -21.21 -19.65 -20.95
N ALA A 350 -20.36 -19.78 -19.94
CA ALA A 350 -20.06 -18.73 -18.97
C ALA A 350 -18.61 -18.29 -19.14
N MET A 351 -18.40 -16.98 -19.26
CA MET A 351 -17.08 -16.40 -19.51
C MET A 351 -16.81 -15.28 -18.51
N PHE A 352 -15.68 -15.36 -17.81
CA PHE A 352 -15.27 -14.39 -16.80
C PHE A 352 -14.58 -13.20 -17.45
N LEU A 353 -14.91 -11.99 -17.02
CA LEU A 353 -14.35 -10.72 -17.54
C LEU A 353 -13.40 -10.05 -16.56
N ALA A 354 -13.85 -9.87 -15.31
CA ALA A 354 -13.08 -9.14 -14.30
C ALA A 354 -13.51 -9.51 -12.87
N ASP A 355 -12.68 -9.16 -11.88
CA ASP A 355 -12.94 -9.34 -10.45
C ASP A 355 -13.96 -8.31 -9.87
N SER A 356 -14.45 -7.41 -10.70
CA SER A 356 -15.44 -6.38 -10.39
C SER A 356 -16.45 -6.25 -11.53
N PRO A 357 -17.66 -5.70 -11.29
CA PRO A 357 -18.68 -5.54 -12.32
C PRO A 357 -18.17 -4.77 -13.54
N VAL A 358 -18.52 -5.26 -14.75
CA VAL A 358 -18.22 -4.61 -16.03
C VAL A 358 -19.51 -4.35 -16.80
N HIS A 359 -19.69 -3.13 -17.23
CA HIS A 359 -20.75 -2.74 -18.17
C HIS A 359 -20.27 -3.07 -19.59
N VAL A 360 -20.84 -4.09 -20.20
CA VAL A 360 -20.48 -4.55 -21.54
C VAL A 360 -21.16 -3.65 -22.59
N ASN A 361 -20.37 -3.17 -23.55
CA ASN A 361 -20.86 -2.35 -24.66
C ASN A 361 -20.86 -3.13 -26.00
N ALA A 362 -19.88 -3.99 -26.20
CA ALA A 362 -19.79 -4.84 -27.38
C ALA A 362 -19.12 -6.17 -27.03
N VAL A 363 -19.60 -7.26 -27.61
CA VAL A 363 -19.00 -8.60 -27.54
C VAL A 363 -18.63 -9.03 -28.93
N MET A 364 -17.42 -9.54 -29.09
CA MET A 364 -16.90 -9.98 -30.37
C MET A 364 -16.39 -11.42 -30.25
N ASP A 365 -16.94 -12.31 -31.05
CA ASP A 365 -16.45 -13.69 -31.23
C ASP A 365 -15.59 -13.73 -32.48
N ARG A 366 -14.29 -13.97 -32.33
CA ARG A 366 -13.31 -13.97 -33.43
C ARG A 366 -13.37 -12.68 -34.29
N GLY A 367 -13.63 -11.53 -33.67
CA GLY A 367 -13.74 -10.24 -34.32
C GLY A 367 -15.10 -9.92 -34.92
N ASP A 368 -16.03 -10.87 -34.99
CA ASP A 368 -17.41 -10.63 -35.39
C ASP A 368 -18.25 -10.11 -34.23
N LEU A 369 -19.01 -9.03 -34.50
CA LEU A 369 -19.86 -8.42 -33.47
C LEU A 369 -21.08 -9.30 -33.21
N MET A 370 -21.23 -9.72 -31.99
CA MET A 370 -22.37 -10.53 -31.58
C MET A 370 -23.65 -9.70 -31.47
N GLU A 371 -24.77 -10.27 -31.94
CA GLU A 371 -26.08 -9.63 -31.87
C GLU A 371 -26.61 -9.58 -30.44
N ASP A 372 -27.35 -8.51 -30.12
CA ASP A 372 -28.07 -8.39 -28.88
C ASP A 372 -28.98 -9.59 -28.64
N GLY A 373 -28.95 -10.09 -27.40
CA GLY A 373 -29.73 -11.26 -27.00
C GLY A 373 -29.09 -12.61 -27.29
N THR A 374 -27.89 -12.69 -27.89
CA THR A 374 -27.09 -13.95 -27.96
C THR A 374 -26.29 -14.17 -26.68
N PHE A 375 -26.13 -13.13 -25.86
CA PHE A 375 -25.49 -13.14 -24.56
C PHE A 375 -26.30 -12.35 -23.52
N SER A 376 -25.91 -12.48 -22.26
CA SER A 376 -26.40 -11.66 -21.14
C SER A 376 -25.31 -11.55 -20.09
N MET A 377 -25.43 -10.60 -19.18
CA MET A 377 -24.53 -10.50 -18.03
C MET A 377 -25.07 -11.29 -16.85
N ALA A 378 -24.20 -11.95 -16.11
CA ALA A 378 -24.54 -12.52 -14.82
C ALA A 378 -24.93 -11.41 -13.84
N PRO A 379 -25.74 -11.70 -12.79
CA PRO A 379 -26.21 -10.69 -11.84
C PRO A 379 -25.09 -9.95 -11.10
N ASP A 380 -23.92 -10.54 -10.95
CA ASP A 380 -22.73 -9.94 -10.35
C ASP A 380 -21.97 -8.97 -11.29
N GLY A 381 -22.33 -8.95 -12.58
CA GLY A 381 -21.68 -8.15 -13.60
C GLY A 381 -20.25 -8.57 -13.96
N GLN A 382 -19.78 -9.71 -13.45
CA GLN A 382 -18.40 -10.19 -13.65
C GLN A 382 -18.28 -11.20 -14.80
N GLN A 383 -19.39 -11.83 -15.17
CA GLN A 383 -19.41 -12.90 -16.15
C GLN A 383 -20.38 -12.62 -17.30
N LEU A 384 -19.97 -13.01 -18.49
CA LEU A 384 -20.77 -13.03 -19.68
C LEU A 384 -21.39 -14.43 -19.82
N LEU A 385 -22.73 -14.51 -19.97
CA LEU A 385 -23.48 -15.74 -20.17
C LEU A 385 -23.90 -15.85 -21.64
N MET A 386 -23.37 -16.84 -22.35
CA MET A 386 -23.61 -17.08 -23.77
C MET A 386 -24.77 -18.07 -23.96
N LYS A 387 -25.64 -17.84 -24.93
CA LYS A 387 -26.73 -18.79 -25.26
C LYS A 387 -26.23 -20.07 -25.93
N SER A 388 -25.10 -19.98 -26.61
CA SER A 388 -24.41 -21.13 -27.25
C SER A 388 -22.91 -20.98 -27.08
N PRO A 389 -22.14 -22.08 -27.08
CA PRO A 389 -20.70 -22.01 -27.02
C PRO A 389 -20.12 -21.12 -28.13
N PRO A 390 -19.27 -20.13 -27.81
CA PRO A 390 -18.64 -19.29 -28.82
C PRO A 390 -17.49 -20.02 -29.53
N VAL A 391 -17.06 -19.48 -30.64
CA VAL A 391 -15.84 -19.95 -31.35
C VAL A 391 -14.70 -19.00 -30.91
N THR A 392 -14.11 -19.25 -29.78
CA THR A 392 -13.07 -18.42 -29.16
C THR A 392 -11.89 -18.05 -30.07
N PRO A 393 -11.19 -16.93 -29.85
CA PRO A 393 -11.27 -16.05 -28.67
C PRO A 393 -12.43 -15.04 -28.71
N VAL A 394 -13.08 -14.86 -27.56
CA VAL A 394 -14.07 -13.81 -27.34
C VAL A 394 -13.41 -12.63 -26.65
N VAL A 395 -13.64 -11.42 -27.15
CA VAL A 395 -13.20 -10.17 -26.52
C VAL A 395 -14.38 -9.22 -26.33
N VAL A 396 -14.27 -8.38 -25.32
CA VAL A 396 -15.33 -7.47 -24.91
C VAL A 396 -14.82 -6.04 -24.82
N ASP A 397 -15.58 -5.11 -25.37
CA ASP A 397 -15.42 -3.68 -25.03
C ASP A 397 -16.36 -3.36 -23.86
N GLY A 398 -15.81 -2.89 -22.77
CA GLY A 398 -16.59 -2.65 -21.54
C GLY A 398 -15.97 -1.61 -20.60
N SER A 399 -16.73 -1.25 -19.57
CA SER A 399 -16.27 -0.27 -18.56
C SER A 399 -16.68 -0.69 -17.16
N SER A 400 -15.81 -0.51 -16.18
CA SER A 400 -16.12 -0.70 -14.76
C SER A 400 -16.85 0.49 -14.12
N ILE A 401 -16.90 1.66 -14.77
CA ILE A 401 -17.49 2.89 -14.21
C ILE A 401 -18.97 2.99 -14.52
N GLY A 402 -19.39 2.62 -15.74
CA GLY A 402 -20.77 2.72 -16.15
C GLY A 402 -21.00 2.41 -17.62
N PRO A 403 -22.25 2.42 -18.08
CA PRO A 403 -22.61 2.14 -19.47
C PRO A 403 -22.02 3.19 -20.41
N GLY A 404 -21.95 2.84 -21.71
CA GLY A 404 -21.49 3.75 -22.76
C GLY A 404 -19.98 3.99 -22.78
N MET A 405 -19.19 3.03 -22.34
CA MET A 405 -17.72 3.10 -22.32
C MET A 405 -17.18 4.30 -21.53
N ALA A 406 -17.72 4.50 -20.32
CA ALA A 406 -17.28 5.56 -19.43
C ALA A 406 -15.84 5.32 -18.95
N PRO A 407 -14.87 6.19 -19.29
CA PRO A 407 -13.50 6.10 -18.77
C PRO A 407 -13.44 6.52 -17.30
N ALA A 408 -12.41 6.09 -16.59
CA ALA A 408 -12.14 6.51 -15.22
C ALA A 408 -11.31 7.79 -15.22
N ARG A 409 -11.71 8.82 -14.48
CA ARG A 409 -10.86 9.98 -14.19
C ARG A 409 -9.68 9.55 -13.33
N LEU A 410 -8.65 10.37 -13.25
CA LEU A 410 -7.44 10.05 -12.49
C LEU A 410 -7.76 9.73 -11.02
N GLU A 411 -8.56 10.58 -10.36
CA GLU A 411 -8.98 10.34 -8.96
C GLU A 411 -9.69 9.00 -8.80
N GLN A 412 -10.59 8.65 -9.72
CA GLN A 412 -11.32 7.38 -9.68
C GLN A 412 -10.40 6.19 -9.92
N ALA A 413 -9.48 6.29 -10.89
CA ALA A 413 -8.56 5.20 -11.23
C ALA A 413 -7.56 4.93 -10.09
N VAL A 414 -6.93 5.97 -9.56
CA VAL A 414 -6.03 5.88 -8.40
C VAL A 414 -6.80 5.41 -7.18
N GLY A 415 -8.00 5.96 -6.94
CA GLY A 415 -8.87 5.58 -5.82
C GLY A 415 -9.25 4.10 -5.83
N ASP A 416 -9.54 3.49 -7.00
CA ASP A 416 -9.81 2.05 -7.09
C ASP A 416 -8.57 1.20 -6.75
N VAL A 417 -7.38 1.60 -7.23
CA VAL A 417 -6.12 0.93 -6.86
C VAL A 417 -5.91 0.99 -5.34
N MET A 418 -6.05 2.17 -4.74
CA MET A 418 -5.85 2.36 -3.29
C MET A 418 -6.90 1.61 -2.46
N ALA A 419 -8.16 1.59 -2.91
CA ALA A 419 -9.23 0.83 -2.27
C ALA A 419 -8.99 -0.69 -2.32
N ARG A 420 -8.39 -1.20 -3.40
CA ARG A 420 -8.03 -2.62 -3.55
C ARG A 420 -6.88 -3.00 -2.61
N LEU A 421 -5.95 -2.11 -2.34
CA LEU A 421 -4.87 -2.29 -1.38
C LEU A 421 -5.33 -2.18 0.08
N GLY A 422 -6.56 -1.69 0.31
CA GLY A 422 -7.17 -1.61 1.66
C GLY A 422 -6.53 -0.60 2.60
N ALA A 423 -5.62 0.23 2.12
CA ALA A 423 -4.90 1.16 2.99
C ALA A 423 -4.21 2.27 2.20
N GLY A 424 -3.66 3.20 2.94
CA GLY A 424 -2.65 4.14 2.48
C GLY A 424 -3.09 5.60 2.64
N ALA A 425 -2.16 6.39 3.13
CA ALA A 425 -2.29 7.83 3.10
C ALA A 425 -1.92 8.31 1.68
N TRP A 426 -2.91 8.72 0.89
CA TRP A 426 -2.71 9.31 -0.43
C TRP A 426 -3.58 10.55 -0.61
N SER A 427 -3.18 11.45 -1.49
CA SER A 427 -3.89 12.70 -1.73
C SER A 427 -4.89 12.57 -2.88
N ALA A 428 -6.13 12.25 -2.57
CA ALA A 428 -7.24 12.30 -3.54
C ALA A 428 -7.41 13.72 -4.10
N ALA A 429 -7.17 14.74 -3.28
CA ALA A 429 -7.25 16.14 -3.68
C ALA A 429 -6.26 16.50 -4.80
N ASP A 430 -5.05 15.92 -4.80
CA ASP A 430 -4.07 16.15 -5.85
C ASP A 430 -4.57 15.58 -7.18
N CYS A 431 -5.11 14.35 -7.19
CA CYS A 431 -5.68 13.73 -8.37
C CYS A 431 -6.90 14.52 -8.90
N ALA A 432 -7.80 14.93 -8.01
CA ALA A 432 -8.94 15.78 -8.36
C ALA A 432 -8.51 17.14 -8.95
N ALA A 433 -7.42 17.73 -8.43
CA ALA A 433 -6.86 18.96 -8.98
C ALA A 433 -6.29 18.76 -10.40
N VAL A 434 -5.63 17.63 -10.66
CA VAL A 434 -5.18 17.27 -12.03
C VAL A 434 -6.37 17.08 -12.95
N ASP A 435 -7.41 16.35 -12.54
CA ASP A 435 -8.63 16.16 -13.33
C ASP A 435 -9.32 17.49 -13.66
N ALA A 436 -9.38 18.41 -12.68
CA ALA A 436 -9.95 19.75 -12.90
C ALA A 436 -9.10 20.63 -13.84
N ALA A 437 -7.78 20.54 -13.73
CA ALA A 437 -6.85 21.33 -14.55
C ALA A 437 -6.81 20.86 -16.01
N THR A 438 -6.89 19.54 -16.23
CA THR A 438 -6.79 18.94 -17.56
C THR A 438 -8.14 18.86 -18.28
N GLY A 439 -9.21 18.62 -17.54
CA GLY A 439 -10.54 18.36 -18.10
C GLY A 439 -10.64 17.09 -18.95
N TYR A 440 -9.68 16.15 -18.80
CA TYR A 440 -9.69 14.89 -19.55
C TYR A 440 -10.87 14.02 -19.14
N ALA A 441 -11.46 13.31 -20.10
CA ALA A 441 -12.56 12.40 -19.85
C ALA A 441 -12.09 11.18 -19.03
N GLY A 442 -10.86 10.71 -19.30
CA GLY A 442 -10.24 9.68 -18.47
C GLY A 442 -9.59 8.52 -19.25
N ILE A 443 -9.26 7.50 -18.49
CA ILE A 443 -8.47 6.34 -18.92
C ILE A 443 -9.23 5.03 -18.77
N GLY A 444 -8.68 3.96 -19.39
CA GLY A 444 -9.07 2.58 -19.18
C GLY A 444 -7.84 1.71 -18.96
N TYR A 445 -7.87 0.87 -17.94
CA TYR A 445 -6.78 -0.02 -17.57
C TYR A 445 -7.25 -1.47 -17.43
N TYR A 446 -6.44 -2.39 -17.92
CA TYR A 446 -6.65 -3.83 -17.81
C TYR A 446 -5.39 -4.53 -17.33
N ALA A 447 -5.56 -5.47 -16.41
CA ALA A 447 -4.52 -6.41 -16.03
C ALA A 447 -5.09 -7.84 -15.97
N GLY A 448 -4.61 -8.70 -16.86
CA GLY A 448 -5.02 -10.11 -16.96
C GLY A 448 -4.18 -11.06 -16.10
N ALA A 449 -3.15 -10.57 -15.44
CA ALA A 449 -2.26 -11.32 -14.56
C ALA A 449 -2.21 -10.66 -13.17
N ALA A 450 -1.48 -11.28 -12.24
CA ALA A 450 -1.18 -10.63 -10.97
C ALA A 450 -0.46 -9.31 -11.23
N ILE A 451 -0.96 -8.24 -10.63
CA ILE A 451 -0.41 -6.91 -10.79
C ILE A 451 -0.32 -6.22 -9.43
N THR A 452 0.79 -5.56 -9.16
CA THR A 452 0.95 -4.78 -7.95
C THR A 452 0.30 -3.40 -8.09
N GLY A 453 -0.01 -2.77 -6.96
CA GLY A 453 -0.50 -1.39 -6.98
C GLY A 453 0.50 -0.42 -7.63
N ARG A 454 1.79 -0.65 -7.39
CA ARG A 454 2.89 0.13 -7.99
C ARG A 454 2.89 0.02 -9.52
N ASP A 455 2.84 -1.19 -10.06
CA ASP A 455 2.83 -1.42 -11.50
C ASP A 455 1.57 -0.85 -12.16
N ALA A 456 0.42 -0.96 -11.49
CA ALA A 456 -0.82 -0.37 -11.97
C ALA A 456 -0.74 1.17 -12.05
N LEU A 457 -0.23 1.82 -11.01
CA LEU A 457 -0.03 3.27 -11.02
C LEU A 457 1.02 3.67 -12.06
N ASN A 458 2.13 2.94 -12.21
CA ASN A 458 3.15 3.20 -13.23
C ASN A 458 2.58 3.09 -14.65
N ALA A 459 1.57 2.25 -14.87
CA ALA A 459 0.89 2.18 -16.16
C ALA A 459 -0.09 3.34 -16.39
N MET A 460 -0.76 3.85 -15.34
CA MET A 460 -1.82 4.85 -15.45
C MET A 460 -1.30 6.29 -15.50
N LEU A 461 -0.38 6.63 -14.58
CA LEU A 461 0.08 8.02 -14.37
C LEU A 461 0.72 8.67 -15.60
N PRO A 462 1.49 7.94 -16.46
CA PRO A 462 2.07 8.53 -17.66
C PRO A 462 1.05 9.14 -18.61
N SER A 463 -0.19 8.61 -18.65
CA SER A 463 -1.25 9.16 -19.51
C SER A 463 -1.58 10.61 -19.18
N TYR A 464 -1.48 11.00 -17.91
CA TYR A 464 -1.74 12.36 -17.43
C TYR A 464 -0.46 13.21 -17.28
N GLY A 465 0.71 12.65 -17.60
CA GLY A 465 2.00 13.29 -17.31
C GLY A 465 2.20 13.58 -15.82
N VAL A 466 1.70 12.67 -14.99
CA VAL A 466 1.75 12.74 -13.53
C VAL A 466 2.86 11.85 -13.01
N GLY A 467 3.65 12.37 -12.09
CA GLY A 467 4.51 11.61 -11.21
C GLY A 467 3.99 11.62 -9.77
N CYS A 468 4.51 10.73 -8.94
CA CYS A 468 4.18 10.76 -7.53
C CYS A 468 5.43 10.61 -6.66
N TYR A 469 5.33 11.12 -5.44
CA TYR A 469 6.35 11.04 -4.41
C TYR A 469 5.70 10.99 -3.03
N GLN A 470 6.43 10.53 -2.04
CA GLN A 470 6.00 10.60 -0.64
C GLN A 470 6.39 11.93 -0.03
N ASP A 471 5.44 12.62 0.60
CA ASP A 471 5.75 13.82 1.38
C ASP A 471 6.34 13.46 2.78
N PRO A 472 6.90 14.44 3.52
CA PRO A 472 7.50 14.19 4.84
C PRO A 472 6.54 13.55 5.85
N THR A 473 5.24 13.73 5.69
CA THR A 473 4.21 13.16 6.58
C THR A 473 3.82 11.73 6.22
N GLY A 474 4.35 11.20 5.11
CA GLY A 474 4.07 9.86 4.61
C GLY A 474 2.84 9.79 3.72
N VAL A 475 2.36 10.91 3.18
CA VAL A 475 1.26 10.94 2.21
C VAL A 475 1.81 10.84 0.80
N LEU A 476 1.24 9.94 -0.01
CA LEU A 476 1.55 9.85 -1.43
C LEU A 476 0.92 11.02 -2.18
N ARG A 477 1.76 11.88 -2.75
CA ARG A 477 1.37 13.08 -3.49
C ARG A 477 1.45 12.83 -4.99
N PHE A 478 0.55 13.44 -5.74
CA PHE A 478 0.46 13.32 -7.19
C PHE A 478 0.63 14.69 -7.84
N VAL A 479 1.60 14.80 -8.74
CA VAL A 479 1.95 16.08 -9.36
C VAL A 479 1.98 15.94 -10.87
N GLN A 480 1.17 16.72 -11.57
CA GLN A 480 1.33 16.87 -13.02
C GLN A 480 2.55 17.75 -13.31
N VAL A 481 3.49 17.23 -14.09
CA VAL A 481 4.64 18.01 -14.52
C VAL A 481 4.20 19.04 -15.56
N VAL A 482 4.45 20.31 -15.26
CA VAL A 482 4.10 21.44 -16.14
C VAL A 482 5.35 22.27 -16.46
N ALA A 483 5.29 23.05 -17.53
CA ALA A 483 6.35 23.99 -17.85
C ALA A 483 6.47 25.03 -16.73
N PRO A 484 7.64 25.21 -16.08
CA PRO A 484 7.77 26.11 -14.93
C PRO A 484 7.33 27.55 -15.23
N GLU A 485 7.57 28.02 -16.47
CA GLU A 485 7.16 29.37 -16.91
C GLU A 485 5.65 29.53 -17.11
N SER A 486 4.89 28.45 -17.18
CA SER A 486 3.42 28.51 -17.25
C SER A 486 2.76 28.72 -15.90
N TYR A 487 3.51 28.56 -14.80
CA TYR A 487 3.02 28.75 -13.46
C TYR A 487 2.75 30.22 -13.16
N GLN A 488 1.53 30.54 -12.78
CA GLN A 488 1.08 31.90 -12.52
C GLN A 488 1.03 32.26 -11.01
N GLY A 489 1.37 31.29 -10.14
CA GLY A 489 1.42 31.48 -8.69
C GLY A 489 2.68 32.20 -8.23
N GLN A 490 2.73 32.52 -6.94
CA GLN A 490 3.99 32.96 -6.31
C GLN A 490 4.96 31.77 -6.27
N PRO A 491 6.28 32.00 -6.53
CA PRO A 491 7.26 30.95 -6.41
C PRO A 491 7.24 30.37 -4.97
N ALA A 492 7.28 29.04 -4.86
CA ALA A 492 7.30 28.38 -3.56
C ALA A 492 8.64 28.59 -2.82
N PHE A 493 9.70 28.86 -3.56
CA PHE A 493 11.04 29.15 -3.03
C PHE A 493 11.81 30.04 -4.01
N GLU A 494 12.84 30.70 -3.49
CA GLU A 494 13.82 31.44 -4.28
C GLU A 494 15.22 31.01 -3.87
N ILE A 495 16.06 30.67 -4.83
CA ILE A 495 17.45 30.28 -4.61
C ILE A 495 18.35 31.24 -5.41
N SER A 496 19.30 31.85 -4.72
CA SER A 496 20.34 32.71 -5.26
C SER A 496 21.75 32.13 -5.00
N GLU A 497 22.78 32.71 -5.59
CA GLU A 497 24.17 32.31 -5.34
C GLU A 497 24.56 32.37 -3.85
N ALA A 498 23.95 33.24 -3.05
CA ALA A 498 24.21 33.34 -1.64
C ALA A 498 23.73 32.12 -0.83
N ASP A 499 22.68 31.46 -1.32
CA ASP A 499 22.07 30.30 -0.67
C ASP A 499 22.78 28.99 -1.06
N MET A 500 23.68 29.03 -2.04
CA MET A 500 24.35 27.84 -2.56
C MET A 500 25.58 27.46 -1.70
N ALA A 501 25.70 26.16 -1.42
CA ALA A 501 26.87 25.57 -0.78
C ALA A 501 27.93 25.11 -1.79
N SER A 502 27.52 24.91 -3.05
CA SER A 502 28.40 24.50 -4.17
C SER A 502 28.07 25.27 -5.43
N ASP A 503 28.97 25.23 -6.40
CA ASP A 503 28.72 25.76 -7.74
C ASP A 503 27.53 25.03 -8.41
N LEU A 504 26.73 25.78 -9.15
CA LEU A 504 25.62 25.25 -9.93
C LEU A 504 26.12 24.38 -11.10
N VAL A 505 25.61 23.19 -11.21
CA VAL A 505 25.87 22.30 -12.36
C VAL A 505 24.64 22.23 -13.24
N GLY A 506 24.77 22.63 -14.50
CA GLY A 506 23.69 22.55 -15.50
C GLY A 506 23.95 21.42 -16.51
N VAL A 507 23.02 20.50 -16.66
CA VAL A 507 23.06 19.41 -17.65
C VAL A 507 21.87 19.54 -18.58
N PRO A 508 22.07 19.54 -19.92
CA PRO A 508 20.94 19.54 -20.85
C PRO A 508 20.00 18.37 -20.62
N ASP A 509 18.70 18.63 -20.62
CA ASP A 509 17.69 17.59 -20.66
C ASP A 509 17.60 17.06 -22.11
N ASP A 510 18.04 15.84 -22.35
CA ASP A 510 17.98 15.19 -23.65
C ASP A 510 16.65 14.45 -23.89
N ALA A 511 15.81 14.35 -22.86
CA ALA A 511 14.47 13.74 -22.89
C ALA A 511 14.43 12.45 -23.75
N PRO A 512 15.13 11.38 -23.40
CA PRO A 512 15.40 10.22 -24.27
C PRO A 512 14.11 9.52 -24.75
N ASN A 513 13.03 9.63 -24.01
CA ASN A 513 11.72 9.03 -24.33
C ASN A 513 10.74 10.03 -24.99
N LEU A 514 11.19 11.24 -25.30
CA LEU A 514 10.33 12.24 -25.90
C LEU A 514 9.90 11.81 -27.31
N THR A 515 8.60 11.86 -27.56
CA THR A 515 7.98 11.63 -28.87
C THR A 515 6.92 12.67 -29.15
N ARG A 516 6.59 12.88 -30.43
CA ARG A 516 5.47 13.73 -30.86
C ARG A 516 4.19 12.94 -31.13
N ARG A 517 4.20 11.64 -30.81
CA ARG A 517 3.10 10.73 -31.09
C ARG A 517 2.57 10.12 -29.80
N MET A 518 1.26 10.02 -29.65
CA MET A 518 0.61 9.35 -28.55
C MET A 518 -0.48 8.42 -29.08
N ALA A 519 -0.39 7.16 -28.69
CA ALA A 519 -1.40 6.17 -28.97
C ALA A 519 -2.48 6.20 -27.87
N TYR A 520 -3.71 5.89 -28.24
CA TYR A 520 -4.86 5.85 -27.32
C TYR A 520 -5.74 4.61 -27.57
N ARG A 521 -6.62 4.26 -26.63
CA ARG A 521 -7.42 3.01 -26.61
C ARG A 521 -6.54 1.78 -26.80
N PRO A 522 -5.65 1.46 -25.90
CA PRO A 522 -4.93 0.20 -25.97
C PRO A 522 -5.92 -0.97 -25.89
N ASN A 523 -5.68 -1.99 -26.71
CA ASN A 523 -6.41 -3.26 -26.58
C ASN A 523 -5.84 -4.03 -25.39
N ALA A 524 -6.70 -4.52 -24.50
CA ALA A 524 -6.31 -5.40 -23.41
C ALA A 524 -5.65 -6.69 -23.94
N GLN A 525 -6.16 -7.17 -25.07
CA GLN A 525 -5.58 -8.24 -25.86
C GLN A 525 -5.66 -7.88 -27.34
N ALA A 526 -4.54 -7.80 -28.03
CA ALA A 526 -4.49 -7.77 -29.48
C ALA A 526 -4.74 -9.18 -30.02
N LEU A 527 -5.67 -9.34 -30.96
CA LEU A 527 -5.94 -10.61 -31.61
C LEU A 527 -4.92 -10.85 -32.73
N GLY A 528 -4.52 -12.11 -32.90
CA GLY A 528 -3.76 -12.52 -34.08
C GLY A 528 -4.63 -12.51 -35.34
N ALA A 529 -4.03 -12.35 -36.52
CA ALA A 529 -4.78 -12.42 -37.77
C ALA A 529 -5.49 -13.77 -37.95
N SER A 530 -4.94 -14.86 -37.38
CA SER A 530 -5.54 -16.22 -37.36
C SER A 530 -6.72 -16.34 -36.40
N ASP A 531 -6.84 -15.42 -35.44
CA ASP A 531 -7.91 -15.44 -34.46
C ASP A 531 -9.19 -14.77 -34.97
N LEU A 532 -9.13 -14.15 -36.17
CA LEU A 532 -10.25 -13.48 -36.80
C LEU A 532 -10.98 -14.42 -37.78
N VAL A 533 -12.30 -14.27 -37.90
CA VAL A 533 -13.10 -15.03 -38.89
C VAL A 533 -12.68 -14.62 -40.30
N THR A 534 -12.44 -15.63 -41.14
CA THR A 534 -12.03 -15.43 -42.53
C THR A 534 -13.07 -15.89 -43.57
N ASP A 535 -13.96 -16.82 -43.20
CA ASP A 535 -14.67 -17.63 -44.21
C ASP A 535 -16.19 -17.40 -44.30
N VAL A 536 -16.87 -16.75 -43.36
CA VAL A 536 -18.33 -16.67 -43.33
C VAL A 536 -18.88 -15.27 -43.11
N VAL A 537 -18.17 -14.41 -42.44
CA VAL A 537 -18.57 -13.02 -42.14
C VAL A 537 -17.45 -12.08 -42.54
N ASP A 538 -17.78 -11.08 -43.34
CA ASP A 538 -16.81 -10.08 -43.78
C ASP A 538 -16.60 -9.07 -42.64
N VAL A 539 -15.66 -9.34 -41.71
CA VAL A 539 -15.21 -8.36 -40.73
C VAL A 539 -14.53 -7.21 -41.47
N PRO A 540 -15.04 -5.99 -41.42
CA PRO A 540 -14.46 -4.85 -42.10
C PRO A 540 -12.96 -4.69 -41.79
N GLN A 541 -12.15 -4.33 -42.79
CA GLN A 541 -10.70 -4.18 -42.60
C GLN A 541 -10.36 -3.22 -41.48
N SER A 542 -11.11 -2.12 -41.31
CA SER A 542 -10.92 -1.19 -40.19
C SER A 542 -11.04 -1.86 -38.83
N ARG A 543 -11.98 -2.77 -38.68
CA ARG A 543 -12.15 -3.54 -37.43
C ARG A 543 -11.05 -4.58 -37.24
N ARG A 544 -10.61 -5.23 -38.32
CA ARG A 544 -9.43 -6.12 -38.26
C ARG A 544 -8.21 -5.37 -37.76
N ASP A 545 -7.95 -4.19 -38.33
CA ASP A 545 -6.83 -3.34 -37.93
C ASP A 545 -6.95 -2.88 -36.46
N GLU A 546 -8.16 -2.54 -36.01
CA GLU A 546 -8.43 -2.18 -34.61
C GLU A 546 -8.17 -3.34 -33.64
N LEU A 547 -8.57 -4.57 -33.97
CA LEU A 547 -8.46 -5.72 -33.08
C LEU A 547 -7.07 -6.36 -33.08
N THR A 548 -6.32 -6.26 -34.18
CA THR A 548 -4.96 -6.80 -34.27
C THR A 548 -3.89 -5.82 -33.81
N GLY A 549 -4.22 -4.53 -33.70
CA GLY A 549 -3.30 -3.51 -33.21
C GLY A 549 -3.11 -3.54 -31.68
N LEU A 550 -1.99 -3.07 -31.21
CA LEU A 550 -1.76 -2.85 -29.77
C LEU A 550 -2.67 -1.74 -29.23
N TYR A 551 -3.10 -0.83 -30.07
CA TYR A 551 -3.97 0.31 -29.77
C TYR A 551 -4.86 0.64 -30.98
N ARG A 552 -5.98 1.31 -30.75
CA ARG A 552 -6.97 1.58 -31.82
C ARG A 552 -6.73 2.92 -32.55
N GLY A 553 -5.85 3.78 -32.07
CA GLY A 553 -5.53 5.01 -32.75
C GLY A 553 -4.32 5.74 -32.18
N GLN A 554 -3.81 6.68 -32.93
CA GLN A 554 -2.72 7.55 -32.50
C GLN A 554 -2.96 9.00 -32.95
N VAL A 555 -2.42 9.92 -32.20
CA VAL A 555 -2.43 11.36 -32.49
C VAL A 555 -1.02 11.91 -32.59
N PHE A 556 -0.88 13.03 -33.28
CA PHE A 556 0.38 13.72 -33.44
C PHE A 556 0.29 15.12 -32.86
N ALA A 557 1.32 15.54 -32.12
CA ALA A 557 1.40 16.90 -31.63
C ALA A 557 1.47 17.91 -32.75
N ALA A 558 0.71 18.98 -32.60
CA ALA A 558 0.69 20.09 -33.59
C ALA A 558 1.92 21.00 -33.52
N GLY A 559 2.61 21.05 -32.36
CA GLY A 559 3.76 21.91 -32.11
C GLY A 559 5.08 21.37 -32.69
N ALA A 560 6.04 22.28 -32.93
CA ALA A 560 7.41 21.92 -33.23
C ALA A 560 8.21 21.78 -31.92
N LEU A 561 9.18 20.86 -31.90
CA LEU A 561 10.16 20.72 -30.82
C LEU A 561 11.37 21.63 -31.11
N ASP A 562 12.11 21.98 -30.08
CA ASP A 562 13.42 22.60 -30.23
C ASP A 562 14.36 21.70 -31.05
N ALA A 563 15.27 22.32 -31.80
CA ALA A 563 16.18 21.62 -32.70
C ALA A 563 17.10 20.60 -31.99
N HIS A 564 17.26 20.69 -30.68
CA HIS A 564 18.04 19.73 -29.86
C HIS A 564 17.35 18.39 -29.72
N TYR A 565 16.01 18.30 -29.83
CA TYR A 565 15.22 17.08 -29.68
C TYR A 565 14.93 16.36 -31.02
N ARG A 566 15.91 16.33 -31.95
CA ARG A 566 15.74 15.79 -33.31
C ARG A 566 15.33 14.31 -33.36
N ARG A 567 15.61 13.53 -32.33
CA ARG A 567 15.28 12.09 -32.24
C ARG A 567 13.81 11.83 -31.90
N ALA A 568 13.08 12.82 -31.41
CA ALA A 568 11.70 12.65 -30.99
C ALA A 568 10.76 12.22 -32.13
N ASP A 569 11.01 12.64 -33.37
CA ASP A 569 10.18 12.25 -34.52
C ASP A 569 10.35 10.77 -34.92
N ALA A 570 11.49 10.16 -34.58
CA ALA A 570 11.78 8.76 -34.86
C ALA A 570 11.39 7.82 -33.69
N ALA A 571 11.03 8.37 -32.54
CA ALA A 571 10.64 7.57 -31.38
C ALA A 571 9.28 6.90 -31.61
N ASP A 572 9.06 5.73 -31.00
CA ASP A 572 7.77 5.06 -30.99
C ASP A 572 6.72 5.92 -30.25
N PRO A 573 5.43 5.78 -30.58
CA PRO A 573 4.38 6.50 -29.86
C PRO A 573 4.35 6.08 -28.38
N VAL A 574 4.15 7.04 -27.49
CA VAL A 574 3.78 6.71 -26.10
C VAL A 574 2.40 6.10 -26.10
N ILE A 575 2.27 4.91 -25.55
CA ILE A 575 0.99 4.25 -25.39
C ILE A 575 0.32 4.82 -24.13
N SER A 576 -0.72 5.64 -24.34
CA SER A 576 -1.54 6.14 -23.25
C SER A 576 -2.77 5.25 -23.04
N LEU A 577 -3.31 5.31 -21.84
CA LEU A 577 -4.55 4.62 -21.47
C LEU A 577 -5.81 5.47 -21.76
N PHE A 578 -5.67 6.63 -22.39
CA PHE A 578 -6.82 7.47 -22.73
C PHE A 578 -7.83 6.75 -23.61
N TRP A 579 -9.10 6.93 -23.27
CA TRP A 579 -10.18 6.42 -24.09
C TRP A 579 -10.47 7.30 -25.30
N HIS A 580 -10.33 8.63 -25.16
CA HIS A 580 -10.64 9.60 -26.21
C HIS A 580 -9.38 10.16 -26.90
N ALA A 581 -9.45 10.26 -28.22
CA ALA A 581 -8.40 10.88 -29.02
C ALA A 581 -8.12 12.34 -28.61
N ALA A 582 -9.17 13.05 -28.15
CA ALA A 582 -9.06 14.44 -27.72
C ALA A 582 -8.15 14.59 -26.50
N ASP A 583 -8.23 13.67 -25.52
CA ASP A 583 -7.41 13.69 -24.33
C ASP A 583 -5.95 13.41 -24.68
N ALA A 584 -5.71 12.37 -25.48
CA ALA A 584 -4.37 12.06 -25.99
C ALA A 584 -3.75 13.20 -26.79
N GLN A 585 -4.57 13.88 -27.64
CA GLN A 585 -4.12 15.04 -28.42
C GLN A 585 -3.77 16.24 -27.52
N ALA A 586 -4.58 16.49 -26.51
CA ALA A 586 -4.33 17.57 -25.56
C ALA A 586 -3.05 17.30 -24.75
N GLU A 587 -2.86 16.08 -24.25
CA GLU A 587 -1.67 15.74 -23.47
C GLU A 587 -0.39 15.78 -24.31
N ILE A 588 -0.38 15.19 -25.50
CA ILE A 588 0.83 15.23 -26.33
C ILE A 588 1.18 16.66 -26.78
N ASN A 589 0.17 17.49 -27.03
CA ASN A 589 0.38 18.92 -27.32
C ASN A 589 0.97 19.65 -26.10
N ARG A 590 0.48 19.36 -24.89
CA ARG A 590 0.98 19.92 -23.63
C ARG A 590 2.46 19.55 -23.41
N VAL A 591 2.81 18.28 -23.59
CA VAL A 591 4.19 17.81 -23.44
C VAL A 591 5.11 18.44 -24.48
N VAL A 592 4.71 18.45 -25.76
CA VAL A 592 5.51 19.07 -26.82
C VAL A 592 5.70 20.56 -26.58
N ALA A 593 4.68 21.26 -26.07
CA ALA A 593 4.80 22.68 -25.72
C ALA A 593 5.90 22.95 -24.68
N MET A 594 6.08 22.05 -23.71
CA MET A 594 7.16 22.16 -22.73
C MET A 594 8.55 22.11 -23.37
N TYR A 595 8.70 21.34 -24.45
CA TYR A 595 9.97 21.10 -25.16
C TYR A 595 10.14 21.90 -26.44
N GLN A 596 9.37 22.99 -26.63
CA GLN A 596 9.59 23.96 -27.68
C GLN A 596 10.87 24.82 -27.49
N ARG A 597 11.52 24.66 -26.37
CA ARG A 597 12.82 25.23 -25.99
C ARG A 597 13.70 24.19 -25.33
N GLN A 598 15.02 24.39 -25.40
CA GLN A 598 15.97 23.54 -24.68
C GLN A 598 15.74 23.62 -23.18
N ARG A 599 15.65 22.47 -22.53
CA ARG A 599 15.53 22.30 -21.10
C ARG A 599 16.85 21.86 -20.47
N PHE A 600 17.01 22.17 -19.19
CA PHE A 600 18.18 21.80 -18.40
C PHE A 600 17.75 21.23 -17.08
N PHE A 601 18.57 20.31 -16.57
CA PHE A 601 18.60 19.95 -15.14
C PHE A 601 19.72 20.78 -14.48
N TYR A 602 19.38 21.44 -13.39
CA TYR A 602 20.31 22.20 -12.56
C TYR A 602 20.45 21.48 -11.24
N GLN A 603 21.70 21.09 -10.90
CA GLN A 603 21.99 20.50 -9.61
C GLN A 603 22.67 21.53 -8.73
N VAL A 604 22.19 21.70 -7.51
CA VAL A 604 22.71 22.65 -6.55
C VAL A 604 22.59 22.13 -5.13
N ALA A 605 23.67 22.22 -4.37
CA ALA A 605 23.63 22.07 -2.91
C ALA A 605 23.29 23.41 -2.28
N ILE A 606 22.31 23.44 -1.40
CA ILE A 606 21.91 24.66 -0.69
C ILE A 606 22.37 24.62 0.76
N ARG A 607 22.67 25.82 1.28
CA ARG A 607 22.98 26.04 2.70
C ARG A 607 21.68 26.28 3.45
N GLY A 608 21.61 25.78 4.64
CA GLY A 608 20.67 26.28 5.62
C GLY A 608 19.53 25.36 5.98
N ASP A 609 18.49 25.98 6.45
CA ASP A 609 17.39 25.43 7.20
C ASP A 609 16.63 24.36 6.39
N GLN A 610 16.69 23.12 6.84
CA GLN A 610 16.03 21.99 6.16
C GLN A 610 14.50 22.09 6.18
N ASP A 611 13.95 22.88 7.12
CA ASP A 611 12.51 23.13 7.21
C ASP A 611 11.97 23.85 5.98
N MET A 612 12.83 24.60 5.30
CA MET A 612 12.50 25.35 4.09
C MET A 612 12.84 24.61 2.79
N ALA A 613 13.36 23.38 2.85
CA ALA A 613 13.73 22.66 1.63
C ALA A 613 12.48 22.36 0.79
N PRO A 614 12.49 22.76 -0.49
CA PRO A 614 11.32 22.57 -1.36
C PRO A 614 11.04 21.08 -1.60
N LEU A 615 9.78 20.77 -1.91
CA LEU A 615 9.33 19.42 -2.22
C LEU A 615 9.32 19.18 -3.73
N PRO A 616 9.43 17.91 -4.20
CA PRO A 616 9.29 17.58 -5.61
C PRO A 616 7.98 18.13 -6.20
N GLY A 617 8.05 18.65 -7.42
CA GLY A 617 6.91 19.26 -8.10
C GLY A 617 6.64 20.72 -7.77
N GLN A 618 7.23 21.28 -6.73
CA GLN A 618 7.13 22.71 -6.45
C GLN A 618 7.89 23.53 -7.48
N ILE A 619 7.35 24.70 -7.79
CA ILE A 619 7.95 25.65 -8.74
C ILE A 619 8.47 26.85 -7.94
N GLY A 620 9.76 27.13 -8.15
CA GLY A 620 10.46 28.24 -7.56
C GLY A 620 11.25 29.05 -8.59
N ARG A 621 12.09 29.95 -8.08
CA ARG A 621 12.96 30.81 -8.88
C ARG A 621 14.42 30.51 -8.59
N LEU A 622 15.22 30.29 -9.63
CA LEU A 622 16.66 30.10 -9.56
C LEU A 622 17.39 31.30 -10.17
N THR A 623 18.22 31.98 -9.39
CA THR A 623 19.04 33.12 -9.83
C THR A 623 20.52 32.77 -9.72
N TYR A 624 21.25 32.87 -10.82
CA TYR A 624 22.68 32.60 -10.87
C TYR A 624 23.34 33.49 -11.94
N SER A 625 24.54 33.98 -11.68
CA SER A 625 25.23 34.93 -12.57
C SER A 625 25.56 34.39 -13.98
N ARG A 626 25.49 33.07 -14.18
CA ARG A 626 25.81 32.40 -15.45
C ARG A 626 24.61 31.63 -16.02
N TYR A 627 24.78 31.01 -17.16
CA TYR A 627 23.82 30.12 -17.82
C TYR A 627 22.46 30.82 -18.18
N GLY A 628 22.43 32.14 -18.29
CA GLY A 628 21.20 32.89 -18.58
C GLY A 628 20.21 32.91 -17.43
N LEU A 629 20.69 32.76 -16.21
CA LEU A 629 19.87 32.72 -14.98
C LEU A 629 19.92 34.03 -14.17
N ALA A 630 20.62 35.08 -14.67
CA ALA A 630 20.86 36.31 -13.93
C ALA A 630 19.58 37.07 -13.55
N ASP A 631 18.55 37.01 -14.40
CA ASP A 631 17.25 37.65 -14.16
C ASP A 631 16.27 36.77 -13.35
N GLY A 632 16.73 35.60 -12.90
CA GLY A 632 15.92 34.59 -12.23
C GLY A 632 15.04 33.81 -13.22
N LYS A 633 15.14 32.48 -13.18
CA LYS A 633 14.39 31.57 -14.05
C LYS A 633 13.44 30.72 -13.21
N PRO A 634 12.18 30.56 -13.65
CA PRO A 634 11.30 29.60 -13.00
C PRO A 634 11.80 28.17 -13.23
N VAL A 635 11.84 27.36 -12.17
CA VAL A 635 12.31 25.99 -12.16
C VAL A 635 11.38 25.12 -11.35
N LEU A 636 11.25 23.85 -11.75
CA LEU A 636 10.49 22.82 -11.03
C LEU A 636 11.45 21.92 -10.27
N VAL A 637 11.15 21.60 -9.03
CA VAL A 637 11.93 20.64 -8.24
C VAL A 637 11.65 19.23 -8.75
N ARG A 638 12.67 18.58 -9.29
CA ARG A 638 12.60 17.17 -9.69
C ARG A 638 12.99 16.24 -8.56
N ARG A 639 14.11 16.54 -7.88
CA ARG A 639 14.69 15.67 -6.86
C ARG A 639 15.22 16.48 -5.70
N VAL A 640 15.01 15.96 -4.51
CA VAL A 640 15.54 16.50 -3.25
C VAL A 640 16.27 15.38 -2.54
N GLU A 641 17.55 15.59 -2.25
CA GLU A 641 18.35 14.75 -1.37
C GLU A 641 18.59 15.50 -0.07
N ARG A 642 18.30 14.88 1.05
CA ARG A 642 18.47 15.47 2.38
C ARG A 642 19.28 14.54 3.26
N ASN A 643 20.26 15.10 3.94
CA ASN A 643 20.91 14.42 5.04
C ASN A 643 20.60 15.19 6.33
N PRO A 644 19.65 14.73 7.14
CA PRO A 644 19.26 15.42 8.38
C PRO A 644 20.41 15.57 9.39
N ALA A 645 21.37 14.62 9.40
CA ALA A 645 22.48 14.66 10.34
C ALA A 645 23.52 15.75 10.00
N THR A 646 23.74 16.04 8.71
CA THR A 646 24.69 17.07 8.28
C THR A 646 24.04 18.39 7.90
N GLY A 647 22.72 18.43 7.79
CA GLY A 647 22.00 19.59 7.30
C GLY A 647 22.12 19.83 5.79
N ASP A 648 22.72 18.89 5.05
CA ASP A 648 22.93 19.04 3.61
C ASP A 648 21.64 18.79 2.81
N VAL A 649 21.36 19.69 1.88
CA VAL A 649 20.25 19.53 0.91
C VAL A 649 20.80 19.73 -0.50
N VAL A 650 20.59 18.72 -1.34
CA VAL A 650 20.93 18.78 -2.76
C VAL A 650 19.65 18.73 -3.59
N LEU A 651 19.47 19.71 -4.45
CA LEU A 651 18.31 19.83 -5.32
C LEU A 651 18.69 19.53 -6.76
N THR A 652 17.84 18.79 -7.46
CA THR A 652 17.82 18.73 -8.91
C THR A 652 16.57 19.48 -9.40
N LEU A 653 16.80 20.58 -10.08
CA LEU A 653 15.78 21.49 -10.59
C LEU A 653 15.69 21.36 -12.12
N TRP A 654 14.48 21.42 -12.67
CA TRP A 654 14.23 21.36 -14.11
C TRP A 654 13.62 22.67 -14.62
N GLY A 655 14.19 23.22 -15.75
CA GLY A 655 13.67 24.45 -16.29
C GLY A 655 14.27 24.90 -17.64
#